data_4f6c8d1ccee9a3cb2476b1c76796aced
#
_entry.id   4f6c8d1ccee9a3cb2476b1c76796aced
#
_cell.length_a   1.000
_cell.length_b   1.000
_cell.length_c   1.000
_cell.angle_alpha   90.00
_cell.angle_beta   90.00
_cell.angle_gamma   90.00
#
_symmetry.space_group_name_H-M   'P 1'
#
loop_
_entity.id
_entity.type
_entity.pdbx_description
1 polymer ?
#
loop_
_entity_poly.entity_id
_entity_poly.type
_entity_poly.pdbx_seq_one_letter_code
_entity_poly.pdbx_strand_id
1 'polypeptide(L)'
;MTAASIGAAKGGGYARYLESKTVEPERGDYYLSPDGEPTQAPGQWLASPDTLARLGIEGSSIEGPEFIALMEGRHPRSGEFLRRAGATGGRGGGIDLTFSAPKSVSAVWALGDANQRREMEAAHAAAVSEAMAHLTETVPTVRRRYDGQQVEEHAREVVAAEYRHTTSRGVLAGDGPDPQLHRHVVITNAIREDGKIVAVASRPIFRSAREVGAYYRSALADQLQQRGYAIERGTGKHGRYFEIAGVPRGLLDALSARSREVARAAERFRAQWGRAPERGELRALKLENRKAKVLVTRADLQVVWNETAARFDFAGDKPTRLLGITAEPTPERALEDRVEERLTERAATFEPGEFRAVLLEQSVGELSPREALDLSRAMIAERRVLPLEGGLMTTLAVRAREQAIERRFAGLASDGGRDVGSDARALAGDQAAERIGGRLSAEQAHALEVITGPERGVILVGPAGTGKGVVIDAAARAEQYGGHQTLGIAVSGSTAQRLGQDSPALAGQTLTLDALVSRVERGRLHIDRDTTIYFDEAGMADTDRLDRLTEAVEQTGSKLVAIGDAAQLPSIGAGGMFERLALIAPSAVLSNIRRTLDPDEQRAWSDLRAGRSDRAMAHYHSRGQLHMENTRDEAVEQAAQ
;
A
#
# COMPACT_ATOMS: atom_id res chain seq x y z
N MET A 1 -7.05 -9.43 7.66
CA MET A 1 -6.06 -10.31 8.35
C MET A 1 -4.83 -9.50 8.72
N THR A 2 -4.20 -9.81 9.85
CA THR A 2 -2.87 -9.31 10.22
C THR A 2 -1.94 -10.51 10.38
N ALA A 3 -0.65 -10.30 10.09
CA ALA A 3 0.37 -11.33 10.23
C ALA A 3 1.50 -10.84 11.14
N ALA A 4 1.95 -11.68 12.07
CA ALA A 4 3.03 -11.37 13.00
C ALA A 4 3.97 -12.56 13.17
N SER A 5 5.28 -12.31 13.20
CA SER A 5 6.28 -13.33 13.50
C SER A 5 6.43 -13.50 15.00
N ILE A 6 6.49 -14.75 15.45
CA ILE A 6 6.71 -15.15 16.84
C ILE A 6 8.09 -15.82 16.91
N GLY A 7 9.05 -15.16 17.57
CA GLY A 7 10.40 -15.72 17.72
C GLY A 7 10.44 -16.89 18.71
N ALA A 8 11.44 -17.76 18.55
CA ALA A 8 11.65 -18.94 19.40
C ALA A 8 11.73 -18.61 20.89
N ALA A 9 12.42 -17.54 21.26
CA ALA A 9 12.56 -17.12 22.67
C ALA A 9 11.23 -16.66 23.30
N LYS A 10 10.24 -16.29 22.50
CA LYS A 10 8.88 -15.90 22.94
C LYS A 10 7.86 -17.01 22.71
N GLY A 11 8.23 -18.10 22.03
CA GLY A 11 7.32 -19.15 21.60
C GLY A 11 6.56 -19.78 22.76
N GLY A 12 7.24 -20.24 23.79
CA GLY A 12 6.61 -20.86 24.95
C GLY A 12 5.74 -19.91 25.80
N GLY A 13 6.12 -18.61 25.86
CA GLY A 13 5.31 -17.59 26.52
C GLY A 13 4.07 -17.22 25.71
N TYR A 14 4.20 -17.17 24.37
CA TYR A 14 3.07 -16.89 23.48
C TYR A 14 2.11 -18.08 23.39
N ALA A 15 2.63 -19.31 23.36
CA ALA A 15 1.83 -20.54 23.46
C ALA A 15 0.97 -20.53 24.73
N ARG A 16 1.60 -20.30 25.87
CA ARG A 16 0.89 -20.15 27.16
C ARG A 16 -0.13 -19.01 27.14
N TYR A 17 0.16 -17.92 26.46
CA TYR A 17 -0.77 -16.81 26.25
C TYR A 17 -2.02 -17.24 25.47
N LEU A 18 -1.89 -18.03 24.43
CA LEU A 18 -3.04 -18.51 23.63
C LEU A 18 -3.82 -19.64 24.33
N GLU A 19 -3.15 -20.43 25.14
CA GLU A 19 -3.71 -21.61 25.82
C GLU A 19 -4.14 -21.34 27.24
N SER A 20 -3.83 -20.19 27.85
CA SER A 20 -4.00 -19.99 29.28
C SER A 20 -5.46 -20.20 29.71
N LYS A 21 -5.69 -21.41 30.23
CA LYS A 21 -6.89 -21.79 30.96
C LYS A 21 -6.85 -21.28 32.42
N THR A 22 -5.69 -20.77 32.86
CA THR A 22 -5.45 -20.25 34.20
C THR A 22 -4.82 -18.88 34.14
N VAL A 23 -5.45 -17.92 34.79
CA VAL A 23 -4.98 -16.56 34.94
C VAL A 23 -3.87 -16.52 35.98
N GLU A 24 -2.65 -16.14 35.56
CA GLU A 24 -1.76 -15.45 36.49
C GLU A 24 -2.15 -13.98 36.51
N PRO A 25 -2.54 -13.39 37.64
CA PRO A 25 -3.09 -12.01 37.70
C PRO A 25 -2.17 -10.91 37.15
N GLU A 26 -0.88 -11.17 37.07
CA GLU A 26 0.13 -10.17 36.70
C GLU A 26 0.40 -10.03 35.18
N ARG A 27 -0.10 -10.94 34.33
CA ARG A 27 0.15 -10.93 32.87
C ARG A 27 -1.05 -10.88 31.95
N GLY A 28 -2.25 -10.72 32.50
CA GLY A 28 -3.43 -10.24 31.78
C GLY A 28 -3.87 -11.03 30.56
N ASP A 29 -4.15 -12.31 30.68
CA ASP A 29 -4.68 -13.12 29.59
C ASP A 29 -6.01 -13.79 29.91
N TYR A 30 -6.97 -13.45 29.08
CA TYR A 30 -8.28 -14.02 28.81
C TYR A 30 -9.22 -14.34 30.00
N TYR A 31 -10.43 -13.87 29.80
CA TYR A 31 -11.55 -13.88 30.71
C TYR A 31 -11.90 -15.30 31.19
N LEU A 32 -11.73 -15.55 32.47
CA LEU A 32 -12.37 -16.67 33.17
C LEU A 32 -13.68 -16.19 33.75
N SER A 33 -14.69 -17.05 33.77
CA SER A 33 -15.83 -16.83 34.64
C SER A 33 -15.35 -16.86 36.10
N PRO A 34 -16.08 -16.24 37.05
CA PRO A 34 -15.75 -16.34 38.47
C PRO A 34 -15.65 -17.78 38.97
N ASP A 35 -16.25 -18.73 38.27
CA ASP A 35 -16.29 -20.16 38.59
C ASP A 35 -15.08 -20.94 38.00
N GLY A 36 -14.11 -20.24 37.35
CA GLY A 36 -12.90 -20.86 36.79
C GLY A 36 -13.07 -21.57 35.44
N GLU A 37 -14.27 -21.55 34.87
CA GLU A 37 -14.54 -22.14 33.55
C GLU A 37 -13.95 -21.26 32.43
N PRO A 38 -13.25 -21.83 31.43
CA PRO A 38 -12.71 -21.08 30.31
C PRO A 38 -13.85 -20.49 29.48
N THR A 39 -13.85 -19.16 29.28
CA THR A 39 -14.84 -18.48 28.47
C THR A 39 -14.63 -18.69 26.95
N GLN A 40 -13.61 -19.43 26.57
CA GLN A 40 -13.23 -19.70 25.18
C GLN A 40 -13.14 -21.21 24.92
N ALA A 41 -13.49 -21.61 23.69
CA ALA A 41 -13.33 -22.99 23.25
C ALA A 41 -11.84 -23.35 23.17
N PRO A 42 -11.48 -24.63 23.45
CA PRO A 42 -10.12 -25.11 23.27
C PRO A 42 -9.66 -24.88 21.82
N GLY A 43 -8.36 -24.64 21.63
CA GLY A 43 -7.77 -24.52 20.30
C GLY A 43 -7.90 -25.80 19.50
N GLN A 44 -7.81 -25.70 18.20
CA GLN A 44 -7.90 -26.81 17.25
C GLN A 44 -6.71 -26.84 16.31
N TRP A 45 -6.24 -28.05 15.98
CA TRP A 45 -5.22 -28.23 14.97
C TRP A 45 -5.82 -28.10 13.55
N LEU A 46 -5.17 -27.30 12.72
CA LEU A 46 -5.38 -27.22 11.28
C LEU A 46 -4.24 -27.98 10.59
N ALA A 47 -4.42 -29.28 10.47
CA ALA A 47 -3.55 -30.19 9.75
C ALA A 47 -4.32 -31.49 9.49
N SER A 48 -3.89 -32.28 8.49
CA SER A 48 -4.50 -33.58 8.20
C SER A 48 -4.28 -34.58 9.35
N PRO A 49 -5.20 -35.53 9.56
CA PRO A 49 -5.04 -36.58 10.56
C PRO A 49 -3.71 -37.33 10.41
N ASP A 50 -3.27 -37.60 9.20
CA ASP A 50 -1.99 -38.26 8.93
C ASP A 50 -0.79 -37.41 9.41
N THR A 51 -0.83 -36.12 9.19
CA THR A 51 0.22 -35.20 9.64
C THR A 51 0.24 -35.12 11.18
N LEU A 52 -0.93 -35.03 11.82
CA LEU A 52 -1.03 -35.02 13.28
C LEU A 52 -0.52 -36.35 13.87
N ALA A 53 -0.91 -37.49 13.32
CA ALA A 53 -0.42 -38.80 13.76
C ALA A 53 1.11 -38.93 13.64
N ARG A 54 1.71 -38.42 12.55
CA ARG A 54 3.18 -38.37 12.35
C ARG A 54 3.88 -37.46 13.36
N LEU A 55 3.20 -36.44 13.87
CA LEU A 55 3.70 -35.58 14.96
C LEU A 55 3.44 -36.19 16.34
N GLY A 56 2.74 -37.33 16.41
CA GLY A 56 2.35 -38.01 17.67
C GLY A 56 1.25 -37.25 18.42
N ILE A 57 0.45 -36.45 17.71
CA ILE A 57 -0.68 -35.66 18.22
C ILE A 57 -1.96 -36.48 18.02
N GLU A 58 -2.71 -36.69 19.11
CA GLU A 58 -3.95 -37.46 19.11
C GLU A 58 -5.17 -36.50 19.07
N GLY A 59 -5.99 -36.62 18.02
CA GLY A 59 -7.17 -35.80 17.85
C GLY A 59 -6.88 -34.40 17.28
N SER A 60 -7.91 -33.57 17.23
CA SER A 60 -7.83 -32.20 16.67
C SER A 60 -7.75 -31.11 17.73
N SER A 61 -8.01 -31.43 19.00
CA SER A 61 -7.92 -30.48 20.11
C SER A 61 -6.46 -30.23 20.49
N ILE A 62 -6.13 -28.97 20.75
CA ILE A 62 -4.75 -28.57 21.09
C ILE A 62 -4.53 -28.84 22.59
N GLU A 63 -3.46 -29.56 22.88
CA GLU A 63 -2.91 -29.66 24.22
C GLU A 63 -1.68 -28.77 24.35
N GLY A 64 -1.55 -28.08 25.49
CA GLY A 64 -0.50 -27.10 25.74
C GLY A 64 0.92 -27.57 25.44
N PRO A 65 1.32 -28.76 25.95
CA PRO A 65 2.67 -29.28 25.73
C PRO A 65 3.02 -29.51 24.25
N GLU A 66 2.07 -29.99 23.44
CA GLU A 66 2.28 -30.25 22.00
C GLU A 66 2.53 -28.98 21.22
N PHE A 67 1.70 -27.95 21.47
CA PHE A 67 1.84 -26.68 20.83
C PHE A 67 3.16 -25.97 21.21
N ILE A 68 3.53 -26.04 22.49
CA ILE A 68 4.81 -25.50 22.98
C ILE A 68 5.98 -26.22 22.31
N ALA A 69 5.96 -27.54 22.19
CA ALA A 69 7.01 -28.32 21.54
C ALA A 69 7.18 -27.88 20.07
N LEU A 70 6.09 -27.75 19.31
CA LEU A 70 6.15 -27.26 17.90
C LEU A 70 6.66 -25.84 17.81
N MET A 71 6.25 -24.95 18.71
CA MET A 71 6.75 -23.57 18.77
C MET A 71 8.23 -23.50 19.12
N GLU A 72 8.76 -24.47 19.86
CA GLU A 72 10.19 -24.63 20.13
C GLU A 72 10.94 -25.36 19.00
N GLY A 73 10.23 -25.82 17.98
CA GLY A 73 10.79 -26.55 16.83
C GLY A 73 11.12 -27.99 17.16
N ARG A 74 10.43 -28.58 18.13
CA ARG A 74 10.58 -29.97 18.58
C ARG A 74 9.39 -30.81 18.15
N HIS A 75 9.65 -32.10 17.96
CA HIS A 75 8.60 -33.09 17.77
C HIS A 75 7.89 -33.35 19.13
N PRO A 76 6.55 -33.22 19.20
CA PRO A 76 5.81 -33.31 20.47
C PRO A 76 6.06 -34.57 21.25
N ARG A 77 6.13 -35.72 20.59
CA ARG A 77 6.29 -37.04 21.26
C ARG A 77 7.75 -37.39 21.54
N SER A 78 8.66 -37.25 20.58
CA SER A 78 10.07 -37.67 20.75
C SER A 78 10.94 -36.59 21.37
N GLY A 79 10.54 -35.33 21.38
CA GLY A 79 11.35 -34.19 21.82
C GLY A 79 12.50 -33.81 20.87
N GLU A 80 12.70 -34.55 19.78
CA GLU A 80 13.75 -34.28 18.79
C GLU A 80 13.51 -32.99 18.04
N PHE A 81 14.58 -32.32 17.63
CA PHE A 81 14.46 -31.13 16.85
C PHE A 81 13.99 -31.41 15.43
N LEU A 82 12.86 -30.84 15.02
CA LEU A 82 12.31 -30.88 13.67
C LEU A 82 13.08 -29.98 12.69
N ARG A 83 13.87 -29.04 13.20
CA ARG A 83 14.52 -27.99 12.41
C ARG A 83 15.98 -27.83 12.80
N ARG A 84 16.81 -27.43 11.83
CA ARG A 84 18.17 -26.96 12.11
C ARG A 84 18.10 -25.58 12.80
N ALA A 85 19.11 -25.26 13.61
CA ALA A 85 19.26 -23.92 14.17
C ALA A 85 19.35 -22.87 13.06
N GLY A 86 18.63 -21.76 13.19
CA GLY A 86 18.77 -20.61 12.30
C GLY A 86 20.07 -19.83 12.53
N ALA A 87 20.35 -18.82 11.73
CA ALA A 87 21.55 -17.99 11.84
C ALA A 87 21.70 -17.32 13.22
N THR A 88 20.60 -17.09 13.94
CA THR A 88 20.57 -16.56 15.32
C THR A 88 20.56 -17.64 16.41
N GLY A 89 20.81 -18.90 16.05
CA GLY A 89 20.80 -20.03 16.99
C GLY A 89 19.41 -20.56 17.37
N GLY A 90 18.33 -19.87 17.04
CA GLY A 90 16.96 -20.30 17.33
C GLY A 90 16.48 -21.42 16.40
N ARG A 91 15.76 -22.41 16.96
CA ARG A 91 15.17 -23.53 16.22
C ARG A 91 13.64 -23.49 16.17
N GLY A 92 13.00 -22.62 16.94
CA GLY A 92 11.55 -22.51 17.09
C GLY A 92 10.99 -21.22 16.51
N GLY A 93 9.69 -21.04 16.72
CA GLY A 93 8.93 -19.88 16.28
C GLY A 93 7.79 -20.24 15.34
N GLY A 94 6.88 -19.29 15.11
CA GLY A 94 5.72 -19.45 14.24
C GLY A 94 5.29 -18.12 13.63
N ILE A 95 4.21 -18.18 12.87
CA ILE A 95 3.59 -17.01 12.26
C ILE A 95 2.13 -16.98 12.70
N ASP A 96 1.74 -15.94 13.44
CA ASP A 96 0.36 -15.70 13.82
C ASP A 96 -0.37 -14.92 12.73
N LEU A 97 -1.40 -15.52 12.17
CA LEU A 97 -2.36 -14.91 11.25
C LEU A 97 -3.65 -14.65 12.02
N THR A 98 -3.98 -13.38 12.22
CA THR A 98 -5.22 -13.00 12.91
C THR A 98 -6.29 -12.64 11.88
N PHE A 99 -7.36 -13.42 11.84
CA PHE A 99 -8.55 -13.21 11.02
C PHE A 99 -9.66 -12.60 11.87
N SER A 100 -9.98 -11.35 11.62
CA SER A 100 -11.02 -10.63 12.37
C SER A 100 -12.24 -10.39 11.50
N ALA A 101 -13.41 -10.79 11.99
CA ALA A 101 -14.68 -10.52 11.33
C ALA A 101 -14.99 -9.01 11.32
N PRO A 102 -15.77 -8.52 10.33
CA PRO A 102 -16.36 -7.19 10.35
C PRO A 102 -17.12 -6.92 11.64
N LYS A 103 -17.29 -5.65 11.96
CA LYS A 103 -17.91 -5.29 13.24
C LYS A 103 -19.40 -5.70 13.31
N SER A 104 -20.12 -5.62 12.21
CA SER A 104 -21.53 -6.09 12.14
C SER A 104 -21.67 -7.57 12.42
N VAL A 105 -20.76 -8.40 11.89
CA VAL A 105 -20.73 -9.85 12.16
C VAL A 105 -20.54 -10.10 13.65
N SER A 106 -19.61 -9.39 14.27
CA SER A 106 -19.35 -9.48 15.72
C SER A 106 -20.53 -8.97 16.55
N ALA A 107 -21.23 -7.94 16.08
CA ALA A 107 -22.43 -7.40 16.72
C ALA A 107 -23.61 -8.38 16.64
N VAL A 108 -23.87 -8.98 15.46
CA VAL A 108 -24.90 -10.00 15.28
C VAL A 108 -24.60 -11.24 16.12
N TRP A 109 -23.31 -11.66 16.16
CA TRP A 109 -22.88 -12.75 17.05
C TRP A 109 -23.16 -12.45 18.53
N ALA A 110 -22.92 -11.23 18.99
CA ALA A 110 -23.07 -10.84 20.38
C ALA A 110 -24.52 -10.65 20.80
N LEU A 111 -25.35 -10.05 19.92
CA LEU A 111 -26.70 -9.58 20.23
C LEU A 111 -27.80 -10.53 19.71
N GLY A 112 -27.46 -11.41 18.77
CA GLY A 112 -28.40 -12.37 18.20
C GLY A 112 -28.71 -13.53 19.14
N ASP A 113 -29.66 -14.36 18.72
CA ASP A 113 -30.05 -15.56 19.41
C ASP A 113 -28.98 -16.66 19.35
N ALA A 114 -29.25 -17.81 19.96
CA ALA A 114 -28.30 -18.94 19.98
C ALA A 114 -28.03 -19.52 18.58
N ASN A 115 -29.00 -19.44 17.67
CA ASN A 115 -28.85 -19.91 16.30
C ASN A 115 -27.95 -18.97 15.49
N GLN A 116 -28.25 -17.69 15.48
CA GLN A 116 -27.43 -16.67 14.82
C GLN A 116 -25.99 -16.68 15.31
N ARG A 117 -25.80 -16.87 16.62
CA ARG A 117 -24.45 -17.00 17.18
C ARG A 117 -23.70 -18.17 16.58
N ARG A 118 -24.33 -19.36 16.48
CA ARG A 118 -23.72 -20.54 15.83
C ARG A 118 -23.44 -20.30 14.36
N GLU A 119 -24.35 -19.65 13.64
CA GLU A 119 -24.19 -19.29 12.22
C GLU A 119 -23.00 -18.36 11.97
N MET A 120 -22.85 -17.32 12.78
CA MET A 120 -21.69 -16.40 12.67
C MET A 120 -20.37 -17.13 12.96
N GLU A 121 -20.34 -17.98 13.97
CA GLU A 121 -19.16 -18.78 14.31
C GLU A 121 -18.80 -19.78 13.20
N ALA A 122 -19.79 -20.45 12.63
CA ALA A 122 -19.62 -21.42 11.54
C ALA A 122 -19.16 -20.74 10.25
N ALA A 123 -19.79 -19.61 9.87
CA ALA A 123 -19.39 -18.83 8.70
C ALA A 123 -17.95 -18.33 8.84
N HIS A 124 -17.59 -17.82 10.01
CA HIS A 124 -16.24 -17.36 10.29
C HIS A 124 -15.21 -18.50 10.23
N ALA A 125 -15.53 -19.67 10.79
CA ALA A 125 -14.66 -20.85 10.75
C ALA A 125 -14.43 -21.33 9.31
N ALA A 126 -15.51 -21.46 8.52
CA ALA A 126 -15.43 -21.86 7.13
C ALA A 126 -14.56 -20.90 6.30
N ALA A 127 -14.79 -19.60 6.45
CA ALA A 127 -14.01 -18.59 5.74
C ALA A 127 -12.51 -18.59 6.11
N VAL A 128 -12.16 -18.87 7.37
CA VAL A 128 -10.76 -19.02 7.78
C VAL A 128 -10.15 -20.28 7.18
N SER A 129 -10.86 -21.40 7.20
CA SER A 129 -10.40 -22.66 6.59
C SER A 129 -10.16 -22.50 5.08
N GLU A 130 -11.08 -21.87 4.35
CA GLU A 130 -10.93 -21.56 2.93
C GLU A 130 -9.74 -20.65 2.65
N ALA A 131 -9.54 -19.60 3.46
CA ALA A 131 -8.39 -18.70 3.32
C ALA A 131 -7.05 -19.39 3.62
N MET A 132 -7.02 -20.35 4.53
CA MET A 132 -5.81 -21.15 4.81
C MET A 132 -5.52 -22.14 3.69
N ALA A 133 -6.54 -22.74 3.08
CA ALA A 133 -6.39 -23.56 1.88
C ALA A 133 -5.80 -22.74 0.72
N HIS A 134 -6.39 -21.56 0.44
CA HIS A 134 -5.87 -20.63 -0.56
C HIS A 134 -4.40 -20.22 -0.28
N LEU A 135 -4.05 -19.93 0.96
CA LEU A 135 -2.65 -19.64 1.33
C LEU A 135 -1.73 -20.80 0.97
N THR A 136 -2.12 -22.03 1.30
CA THR A 136 -1.28 -23.23 1.06
C THR A 136 -1.09 -23.47 -0.43
N GLU A 137 -2.13 -23.24 -1.25
CA GLU A 137 -2.09 -23.44 -2.70
C GLU A 137 -1.31 -22.34 -3.44
N THR A 138 -1.41 -21.09 -2.99
CA THR A 138 -0.91 -19.95 -3.77
C THR A 138 0.37 -19.33 -3.23
N VAL A 139 0.74 -19.58 -1.97
CA VAL A 139 1.91 -18.98 -1.33
C VAL A 139 3.01 -19.99 -1.14
N PRO A 140 4.22 -19.78 -1.69
CA PRO A 140 5.37 -20.66 -1.48
C PRO A 140 5.87 -20.55 -0.03
N THR A 141 5.46 -21.50 0.80
CA THR A 141 5.70 -21.47 2.26
C THR A 141 6.93 -22.24 2.69
N VAL A 142 7.67 -22.85 1.77
CA VAL A 142 8.85 -23.68 2.04
C VAL A 142 10.07 -23.12 1.31
N ARG A 143 11.24 -23.29 1.92
CA ARG A 143 12.54 -22.97 1.30
C ARG A 143 13.36 -24.22 1.10
N ARG A 144 13.90 -24.38 -0.08
CA ARG A 144 14.83 -25.45 -0.42
C ARG A 144 16.11 -24.90 -1.02
N ARG A 145 17.22 -25.58 -0.85
CA ARG A 145 18.49 -25.21 -1.45
C ARG A 145 18.84 -26.22 -2.56
N TYR A 146 19.00 -25.69 -3.77
CA TYR A 146 19.50 -26.42 -4.95
C TYR A 146 20.77 -25.74 -5.43
N ASP A 147 21.85 -26.47 -5.59
CA ASP A 147 23.14 -25.99 -6.10
C ASP A 147 23.59 -24.64 -5.50
N GLY A 148 23.42 -24.51 -4.20
CA GLY A 148 23.76 -23.29 -3.47
C GLY A 148 22.71 -22.18 -3.51
N GLN A 149 21.76 -22.21 -4.44
CA GLN A 149 20.67 -21.25 -4.55
C GLN A 149 19.47 -21.63 -3.67
N GLN A 150 18.82 -20.61 -3.10
CA GLN A 150 17.62 -20.79 -2.29
C GLN A 150 16.39 -20.60 -3.17
N VAL A 151 15.55 -21.64 -3.26
CA VAL A 151 14.29 -21.64 -4.00
C VAL A 151 13.14 -21.68 -3.00
N GLU A 152 12.09 -20.92 -3.27
CA GLU A 152 10.84 -20.96 -2.53
C GLU A 152 9.87 -21.90 -3.25
N GLU A 153 9.26 -22.85 -2.50
CA GLU A 153 8.36 -23.89 -3.02
C GLU A 153 7.05 -23.88 -2.23
N HIS A 154 5.98 -24.38 -2.83
CA HIS A 154 4.72 -24.60 -2.12
C HIS A 154 4.87 -25.76 -1.13
N ALA A 155 4.21 -25.66 0.00
CA ALA A 155 4.06 -26.79 0.91
C ALA A 155 2.92 -27.67 0.44
N ARG A 156 3.04 -28.98 0.66
CA ARG A 156 1.89 -29.88 0.54
C ARG A 156 0.83 -29.52 1.58
N GLU A 157 1.26 -29.11 2.76
CA GLU A 157 0.40 -28.79 3.88
C GLU A 157 1.13 -27.87 4.88
N VAL A 158 0.38 -27.06 5.62
CA VAL A 158 0.87 -26.30 6.77
C VAL A 158 0.29 -26.86 8.05
N VAL A 159 1.09 -26.91 9.11
CA VAL A 159 0.64 -27.29 10.46
C VAL A 159 0.40 -26.02 11.24
N ALA A 160 -0.85 -25.80 11.63
CA ALA A 160 -1.24 -24.60 12.34
C ALA A 160 -2.16 -24.91 13.54
N ALA A 161 -2.06 -24.07 14.55
CA ALA A 161 -2.93 -24.06 15.71
C ALA A 161 -3.93 -22.90 15.60
N GLU A 162 -5.23 -23.20 15.66
CA GLU A 162 -6.31 -22.22 15.60
C GLU A 162 -6.92 -21.97 16.97
N TYR A 163 -7.06 -20.70 17.34
CA TYR A 163 -7.72 -20.25 18.58
C TYR A 163 -8.80 -19.23 18.27
N ARG A 164 -10.02 -19.49 18.76
CA ARG A 164 -11.16 -18.57 18.60
C ARG A 164 -11.25 -17.60 19.77
N HIS A 165 -11.31 -16.33 19.48
CA HIS A 165 -11.52 -15.26 20.42
C HIS A 165 -12.76 -14.44 20.05
N THR A 166 -13.47 -13.92 21.05
CA THR A 166 -14.79 -13.28 20.86
C THR A 166 -14.85 -11.83 21.32
N THR A 167 -13.79 -11.33 21.96
CA THR A 167 -13.76 -9.96 22.48
C THR A 167 -12.53 -9.20 22.04
N SER A 168 -12.66 -7.89 21.88
CA SER A 168 -11.52 -6.99 21.74
C SER A 168 -10.83 -6.80 23.09
N ARG A 169 -9.65 -6.16 23.09
CA ARG A 169 -9.05 -5.71 24.37
C ARG A 169 -9.87 -4.55 24.93
N GLY A 170 -10.19 -4.60 26.22
CA GLY A 170 -10.89 -3.52 26.94
C GLY A 170 -10.17 -2.17 26.84
N VAL A 171 -10.92 -1.09 26.86
CA VAL A 171 -10.42 0.27 26.61
C VAL A 171 -10.47 1.14 27.86
N LEU A 172 -11.53 1.05 28.67
CA LEU A 172 -11.73 1.85 29.86
C LEU A 172 -12.24 0.99 31.04
N ALA A 173 -11.93 1.41 32.25
CA ALA A 173 -12.58 0.87 33.45
C ALA A 173 -14.07 1.22 33.41
N GLY A 174 -14.93 0.20 33.32
CA GLY A 174 -16.38 0.35 33.36
C GLY A 174 -17.14 -0.18 32.14
N ASP A 175 -16.61 -0.01 30.92
CA ASP A 175 -17.36 -0.34 29.70
C ASP A 175 -17.14 -1.78 29.20
N GLY A 176 -16.19 -2.53 29.78
CA GLY A 176 -15.84 -3.88 29.31
C GLY A 176 -15.26 -3.90 27.88
N PRO A 177 -14.87 -5.09 27.40
CA PRO A 177 -14.41 -5.26 26.00
C PRO A 177 -15.56 -5.32 25.01
N ASP A 178 -15.35 -4.72 23.83
CA ASP A 178 -16.29 -4.82 22.72
C ASP A 178 -16.36 -6.24 22.16
N PRO A 179 -17.50 -6.65 21.59
CA PRO A 179 -17.59 -7.91 20.85
C PRO A 179 -16.69 -7.82 19.62
N GLN A 180 -15.81 -8.81 19.45
CA GLN A 180 -14.93 -8.93 18.30
C GLN A 180 -14.64 -10.40 18.03
N LEU A 181 -15.37 -10.97 17.10
CA LEU A 181 -15.14 -12.33 16.65
C LEU A 181 -13.86 -12.37 15.81
N HIS A 182 -12.86 -13.11 16.26
CA HIS A 182 -11.61 -13.29 15.54
C HIS A 182 -10.94 -14.61 15.86
N ARG A 183 -10.09 -15.08 14.95
CA ARG A 183 -9.31 -16.30 15.10
C ARG A 183 -7.84 -16.00 14.91
N HIS A 184 -7.03 -16.55 15.79
CA HIS A 184 -5.59 -16.66 15.64
C HIS A 184 -5.27 -18.01 15.02
N VAL A 185 -4.56 -18.00 13.89
CA VAL A 185 -4.03 -19.20 13.24
C VAL A 185 -2.50 -19.11 13.29
N VAL A 186 -1.91 -19.90 14.17
CA VAL A 186 -0.45 -19.91 14.37
C VAL A 186 0.16 -21.03 13.56
N ILE A 187 0.76 -20.67 12.42
CA ILE A 187 1.48 -21.63 11.59
C ILE A 187 2.81 -21.95 12.27
N THR A 188 3.02 -23.20 12.64
CA THR A 188 4.24 -23.67 13.29
C THR A 188 5.22 -24.31 12.31
N ASN A 189 4.74 -25.15 11.40
CA ASN A 189 5.53 -25.96 10.48
C ASN A 189 4.87 -26.04 9.10
N ALA A 190 5.63 -26.48 8.12
CA ALA A 190 5.14 -26.86 6.81
C ALA A 190 5.60 -28.28 6.45
N ILE A 191 4.79 -29.00 5.69
CA ILE A 191 5.09 -30.32 5.15
C ILE A 191 5.45 -30.16 3.68
N ARG A 192 6.63 -30.59 3.32
CA ARG A 192 7.08 -30.61 1.92
C ARG A 192 6.45 -31.76 1.14
N GLU A 193 6.54 -31.71 -0.20
CA GLU A 193 6.09 -32.80 -1.08
C GLU A 193 6.73 -34.15 -0.75
N ASP A 194 8.02 -34.17 -0.34
CA ASP A 194 8.71 -35.37 0.10
C ASP A 194 8.31 -35.81 1.54
N GLY A 195 7.32 -35.18 2.13
CA GLY A 195 6.80 -35.47 3.45
C GLY A 195 7.66 -34.97 4.62
N LYS A 196 8.75 -34.23 4.38
CA LYS A 196 9.57 -33.69 5.48
C LYS A 196 8.90 -32.51 6.16
N ILE A 197 8.96 -32.51 7.49
CA ILE A 197 8.51 -31.40 8.34
C ILE A 197 9.61 -30.34 8.37
N VAL A 198 9.30 -29.11 8.00
CA VAL A 198 10.27 -28.02 7.87
C VAL A 198 9.76 -26.72 8.48
N ALA A 199 10.67 -25.76 8.64
CA ALA A 199 10.30 -24.41 9.03
C ALA A 199 9.56 -23.68 7.91
N VAL A 200 8.60 -22.84 8.28
CA VAL A 200 7.83 -22.01 7.35
C VAL A 200 8.65 -20.83 6.85
N ALA A 201 8.56 -20.54 5.56
CA ALA A 201 9.11 -19.32 4.96
C ALA A 201 8.18 -18.13 5.25
N SER A 202 8.59 -17.28 6.18
CA SER A 202 7.74 -16.16 6.64
C SER A 202 7.54 -15.06 5.60
N ARG A 203 8.59 -14.76 4.81
CA ARG A 203 8.58 -13.61 3.87
C ARG A 203 7.46 -13.69 2.81
N PRO A 204 7.23 -14.81 2.13
CA PRO A 204 6.11 -14.95 1.20
C PRO A 204 4.75 -14.76 1.87
N ILE A 205 4.55 -15.29 3.09
CA ILE A 205 3.31 -15.13 3.85
C ILE A 205 3.04 -13.66 4.18
N PHE A 206 4.07 -12.90 4.59
CA PHE A 206 3.90 -11.47 4.85
C PHE A 206 3.55 -10.68 3.58
N ARG A 207 4.13 -11.04 2.43
CA ARG A 207 3.79 -10.43 1.13
C ARG A 207 2.35 -10.71 0.73
N SER A 208 1.88 -11.94 0.92
CA SER A 208 0.52 -12.37 0.56
C SER A 208 -0.55 -12.02 1.59
N ALA A 209 -0.18 -11.37 2.70
CA ALA A 209 -1.11 -11.07 3.79
C ALA A 209 -2.35 -10.27 3.35
N ARG A 210 -2.21 -9.39 2.35
CA ARG A 210 -3.35 -8.63 1.78
C ARG A 210 -4.27 -9.56 0.99
N GLU A 211 -3.72 -10.41 0.13
CA GLU A 211 -4.46 -11.34 -0.71
C GLU A 211 -5.24 -12.35 0.14
N VAL A 212 -4.57 -13.04 1.06
CA VAL A 212 -5.21 -14.01 1.96
C VAL A 212 -6.27 -13.35 2.84
N GLY A 213 -6.02 -12.10 3.28
CA GLY A 213 -7.01 -11.32 4.03
C GLY A 213 -8.21 -10.88 3.18
N ALA A 214 -8.02 -10.60 1.88
CA ALA A 214 -9.10 -10.31 0.95
C ALA A 214 -9.93 -11.57 0.66
N TYR A 215 -9.24 -12.69 0.44
CA TYR A 215 -9.90 -13.99 0.26
C TYR A 215 -10.79 -14.34 1.46
N TYR A 216 -10.26 -14.24 2.67
CA TYR A 216 -11.02 -14.46 3.90
C TYR A 216 -12.29 -13.59 3.97
N ARG A 217 -12.20 -12.29 3.63
CA ARG A 217 -13.37 -11.41 3.68
C ARG A 217 -14.40 -11.76 2.61
N SER A 218 -13.95 -12.07 1.39
CA SER A 218 -14.83 -12.54 0.31
C SER A 218 -15.53 -13.84 0.70
N ALA A 219 -14.79 -14.82 1.22
CA ALA A 219 -15.34 -16.08 1.71
C ALA A 219 -16.36 -15.88 2.85
N LEU A 220 -16.05 -15.01 3.81
CA LEU A 220 -16.98 -14.72 4.90
C LEU A 220 -18.27 -14.05 4.40
N ALA A 221 -18.17 -13.13 3.44
CA ALA A 221 -19.34 -12.50 2.83
C ALA A 221 -20.21 -13.54 2.11
N ASP A 222 -19.59 -14.41 1.30
CA ASP A 222 -20.27 -15.51 0.60
C ASP A 222 -20.96 -16.47 1.58
N GLN A 223 -20.27 -16.91 2.63
CA GLN A 223 -20.82 -17.74 3.69
C GLN A 223 -22.04 -17.10 4.40
N LEU A 224 -22.04 -15.78 4.58
CA LEU A 224 -23.15 -15.05 5.18
C LEU A 224 -24.33 -14.92 4.21
N GLN A 225 -24.07 -14.64 2.92
CA GLN A 225 -25.11 -14.57 1.88
C GLN A 225 -25.83 -15.92 1.70
N GLN A 226 -25.08 -17.03 1.72
CA GLN A 226 -25.66 -18.38 1.69
C GLN A 226 -26.60 -18.66 2.89
N ARG A 227 -26.43 -17.94 4.01
CA ARG A 227 -27.29 -17.99 5.19
C ARG A 227 -28.41 -16.94 5.20
N GLY A 228 -28.57 -16.17 4.10
CA GLY A 228 -29.63 -15.22 3.92
C GLY A 228 -29.34 -13.80 4.44
N TYR A 229 -28.11 -13.48 4.82
CA TYR A 229 -27.72 -12.11 5.21
C TYR A 229 -27.30 -11.30 3.98
N ALA A 230 -27.85 -10.09 3.84
CA ALA A 230 -27.40 -9.16 2.82
C ALA A 230 -26.10 -8.48 3.23
N ILE A 231 -25.23 -8.24 2.27
CA ILE A 231 -23.91 -7.66 2.46
C ILE A 231 -23.84 -6.26 1.85
N GLU A 232 -23.43 -5.28 2.64
CA GLU A 232 -23.12 -3.94 2.18
C GLU A 232 -21.61 -3.75 2.10
N ARG A 233 -21.13 -3.23 0.97
CA ARG A 233 -19.74 -2.85 0.85
C ARG A 233 -19.45 -1.63 1.71
N GLY A 234 -18.37 -1.66 2.47
CA GLY A 234 -17.97 -0.58 3.34
C GLY A 234 -17.62 0.70 2.55
N THR A 235 -18.09 1.84 3.07
CA THR A 235 -17.84 3.18 2.51
C THR A 235 -16.44 3.73 2.81
N GLY A 236 -15.58 2.97 3.51
CA GLY A 236 -14.20 3.36 3.79
C GLY A 236 -13.38 3.55 2.52
N LYS A 237 -12.32 4.37 2.61
CA LYS A 237 -11.37 4.59 1.51
C LYS A 237 -10.97 3.24 0.90
N HIS A 238 -11.43 2.96 -0.33
CA HIS A 238 -11.14 1.75 -1.12
C HIS A 238 -12.11 0.56 -1.00
N GLY A 239 -13.24 0.63 -0.28
CA GLY A 239 -14.26 -0.45 -0.25
C GLY A 239 -13.77 -1.84 0.18
N ARG A 240 -12.68 -1.92 0.97
CA ARG A 240 -12.01 -3.19 1.33
C ARG A 240 -12.76 -4.06 2.32
N TYR A 241 -13.73 -3.49 2.99
CA TYR A 241 -14.47 -4.14 4.07
C TYR A 241 -15.93 -4.18 3.70
N PHE A 242 -16.65 -5.04 4.36
CA PHE A 242 -18.10 -5.11 4.25
C PHE A 242 -18.73 -5.11 5.63
N GLU A 243 -20.02 -4.85 5.69
CA GLU A 243 -20.85 -5.03 6.87
C GLU A 243 -22.13 -5.78 6.50
N ILE A 244 -22.81 -6.39 7.47
CA ILE A 244 -24.14 -6.96 7.28
C ILE A 244 -25.13 -5.80 7.14
N ALA A 245 -25.94 -5.81 6.09
CA ALA A 245 -26.97 -4.80 5.84
C ALA A 245 -27.98 -4.70 6.98
N GLY A 246 -28.41 -3.49 7.30
CA GLY A 246 -29.40 -3.24 8.34
C GLY A 246 -28.84 -3.15 9.78
N VAL A 247 -27.54 -3.35 9.99
CA VAL A 247 -26.91 -3.08 11.29
C VAL A 247 -26.59 -1.59 11.39
N PRO A 248 -27.11 -0.84 12.39
CA PRO A 248 -26.92 0.60 12.47
C PRO A 248 -25.44 1.00 12.60
N ARG A 249 -24.96 1.90 11.75
CA ARG A 249 -23.57 2.38 11.79
C ARG A 249 -23.17 2.98 13.13
N GLY A 250 -24.07 3.74 13.77
CA GLY A 250 -23.84 4.28 15.10
C GLY A 250 -23.57 3.20 16.15
N LEU A 251 -24.24 2.04 16.06
CA LEU A 251 -23.97 0.88 16.89
C LEU A 251 -22.57 0.29 16.62
N LEU A 252 -22.19 0.15 15.33
CA LEU A 252 -20.87 -0.36 14.97
C LEU A 252 -19.76 0.54 15.53
N ASP A 253 -19.94 1.85 15.45
CA ASP A 253 -19.02 2.83 16.04
C ASP A 253 -19.01 2.74 17.58
N ALA A 254 -20.16 2.60 18.23
CA ALA A 254 -20.27 2.44 19.68
C ALA A 254 -19.57 1.17 20.17
N LEU A 255 -19.65 0.07 19.43
CA LEU A 255 -18.98 -1.19 19.72
C LEU A 255 -17.52 -1.24 19.20
N SER A 256 -16.93 -0.13 18.81
CA SER A 256 -15.55 -0.01 18.29
C SER A 256 -14.68 0.91 19.14
N ALA A 257 -14.78 0.81 20.48
CA ALA A 257 -14.10 1.68 21.43
C ALA A 257 -12.58 1.74 21.20
N ARG A 258 -11.94 0.61 20.89
CA ARG A 258 -10.51 0.55 20.59
C ARG A 258 -10.12 1.35 19.34
N SER A 259 -10.91 1.26 18.28
CA SER A 259 -10.66 2.02 17.05
C SER A 259 -10.83 3.52 17.29
N ARG A 260 -11.84 3.93 18.08
CA ARG A 260 -12.05 5.33 18.47
C ARG A 260 -10.89 5.88 19.31
N GLU A 261 -10.37 5.08 20.24
CA GLU A 261 -9.22 5.47 21.06
C GLU A 261 -7.96 5.71 20.20
N VAL A 262 -7.66 4.79 19.28
CA VAL A 262 -6.55 4.93 18.33
C VAL A 262 -6.76 6.15 17.42
N ALA A 263 -7.97 6.40 16.93
CA ALA A 263 -8.29 7.58 16.13
C ALA A 263 -8.07 8.88 16.90
N ARG A 264 -8.56 8.96 18.15
CA ARG A 264 -8.31 10.11 19.04
C ARG A 264 -6.83 10.33 19.33
N ALA A 265 -6.04 9.25 19.50
CA ALA A 265 -4.60 9.36 19.70
C ALA A 265 -3.92 9.89 18.42
N ALA A 266 -4.34 9.43 17.25
CA ALA A 266 -3.84 9.94 15.98
C ALA A 266 -4.23 11.40 15.71
N GLU A 267 -5.42 11.84 16.15
CA GLU A 267 -5.85 13.25 16.09
C GLU A 267 -5.01 14.13 17.03
N ARG A 268 -4.76 13.70 18.26
CA ARG A 268 -3.86 14.41 19.18
C ARG A 268 -2.46 14.52 18.60
N PHE A 269 -1.94 13.45 18.02
CA PHE A 269 -0.66 13.47 17.32
C PHE A 269 -0.65 14.50 16.18
N ARG A 270 -1.71 14.51 15.35
CA ARG A 270 -1.83 15.49 14.26
C ARG A 270 -1.90 16.93 14.76
N ALA A 271 -2.64 17.18 15.85
CA ALA A 271 -2.74 18.51 16.46
C ALA A 271 -1.38 18.98 17.02
N GLN A 272 -0.58 18.07 17.58
CA GLN A 272 0.72 18.35 18.15
C GLN A 272 1.82 18.55 17.08
N TRP A 273 1.82 17.71 16.03
CA TRP A 273 2.89 17.62 15.04
C TRP A 273 2.54 18.17 13.65
N GLY A 274 1.33 18.69 13.45
CA GLY A 274 0.87 19.25 12.17
C GLY A 274 0.72 18.21 11.02
N ARG A 275 0.92 16.92 11.28
CA ARG A 275 0.84 15.82 10.31
C ARG A 275 0.21 14.55 10.87
N ALA A 276 -0.22 13.68 9.99
CA ALA A 276 -0.70 12.37 10.40
C ALA A 276 0.45 11.45 10.88
N PRO A 277 0.22 10.57 11.88
CA PRO A 277 1.22 9.60 12.31
C PRO A 277 1.54 8.60 11.20
N GLU A 278 2.80 8.24 11.06
CA GLU A 278 3.25 7.19 10.16
C GLU A 278 2.97 5.78 10.72
N ARG A 279 3.24 4.74 9.92
CA ARG A 279 2.97 3.34 10.32
C ARG A 279 3.65 2.94 11.62
N GLY A 280 4.90 3.38 11.84
CA GLY A 280 5.65 3.10 13.06
C GLY A 280 5.06 3.80 14.27
N GLU A 281 4.78 5.10 14.15
CA GLU A 281 4.16 5.93 15.18
C GLU A 281 2.74 5.46 15.52
N LEU A 282 1.94 5.13 14.50
CA LEU A 282 0.61 4.56 14.71
C LEU A 282 0.68 3.21 15.45
N ARG A 283 1.73 2.42 15.21
CA ARG A 283 1.99 1.17 15.96
C ARG A 283 2.36 1.46 17.41
N ALA A 284 3.21 2.48 17.66
CA ALA A 284 3.56 2.92 19.00
C ALA A 284 2.32 3.42 19.76
N LEU A 285 1.51 4.31 19.16
CA LEU A 285 0.25 4.79 19.73
C LEU A 285 -0.71 3.64 20.09
N LYS A 286 -0.77 2.60 19.25
CA LYS A 286 -1.55 1.39 19.53
C LYS A 286 -1.00 0.60 20.71
N LEU A 287 0.30 0.63 20.98
CA LEU A 287 0.94 -0.07 22.08
C LEU A 287 0.82 0.70 23.40
N GLU A 288 1.04 2.01 23.39
CA GLU A 288 0.94 2.88 24.57
C GLU A 288 -0.46 2.89 25.17
N ASN A 289 -1.49 2.87 24.33
CA ASN A 289 -2.89 2.79 24.75
C ASN A 289 -3.32 1.35 25.14
N ARG A 290 -2.37 0.45 25.43
CA ARG A 290 -2.63 -0.95 25.80
C ARG A 290 -2.85 -1.04 27.29
N LYS A 291 -4.12 -1.07 27.73
CA LYS A 291 -4.47 -1.19 29.15
C LYS A 291 -4.47 -2.65 29.63
N ALA A 292 -4.33 -2.82 30.93
CA ALA A 292 -4.51 -4.11 31.58
C ALA A 292 -5.94 -4.63 31.37
N LYS A 293 -6.09 -5.94 31.31
CA LYS A 293 -7.39 -6.59 31.13
C LYS A 293 -8.17 -6.58 32.43
N VAL A 294 -9.48 -6.37 32.32
CA VAL A 294 -10.41 -6.47 33.44
C VAL A 294 -11.09 -7.84 33.33
N LEU A 295 -11.18 -8.55 34.43
CA LEU A 295 -11.96 -9.79 34.52
C LEU A 295 -13.43 -9.44 34.52
N VAL A 296 -14.15 -9.83 33.46
CA VAL A 296 -15.59 -9.58 33.29
C VAL A 296 -16.21 -10.89 32.81
N THR A 297 -17.35 -11.28 33.40
CA THR A 297 -18.05 -12.48 32.95
C THR A 297 -18.75 -12.21 31.59
N ARG A 298 -19.06 -13.27 30.86
CA ARG A 298 -19.85 -13.16 29.64
C ARG A 298 -21.24 -12.58 29.92
N ALA A 299 -21.84 -12.90 31.04
CA ALA A 299 -23.14 -12.39 31.43
C ALA A 299 -23.10 -10.86 31.59
N ASP A 300 -22.08 -10.32 32.27
CA ASP A 300 -21.89 -8.89 32.46
C ASP A 300 -21.68 -8.17 31.11
N LEU A 301 -20.86 -8.75 30.23
CA LEU A 301 -20.63 -8.23 28.89
C LEU A 301 -21.93 -8.20 28.06
N GLN A 302 -22.76 -9.25 28.18
CA GLN A 302 -24.04 -9.31 27.46
C GLN A 302 -24.99 -8.18 27.89
N VAL A 303 -25.01 -7.84 29.18
CA VAL A 303 -25.79 -6.71 29.70
C VAL A 303 -25.32 -5.40 29.06
N VAL A 304 -24.03 -5.12 29.12
CA VAL A 304 -23.43 -3.89 28.56
C VAL A 304 -23.67 -3.80 27.04
N TRP A 305 -23.51 -4.90 26.31
CA TRP A 305 -23.74 -4.92 24.87
C TRP A 305 -25.21 -4.69 24.51
N ASN A 306 -26.15 -5.30 25.25
CA ASN A 306 -27.59 -5.11 25.07
C ASN A 306 -28.00 -3.66 25.38
N GLU A 307 -27.51 -3.06 26.46
CA GLU A 307 -27.74 -1.66 26.79
C GLU A 307 -27.21 -0.72 25.71
N THR A 308 -26.03 -1.02 25.17
CA THR A 308 -25.46 -0.26 24.06
C THR A 308 -26.34 -0.39 22.82
N ALA A 309 -26.77 -1.60 22.47
CA ALA A 309 -27.62 -1.85 21.31
C ALA A 309 -29.01 -1.15 21.41
N ALA A 310 -29.57 -1.11 22.62
CA ALA A 310 -30.87 -0.44 22.86
C ALA A 310 -30.82 1.06 22.54
N ARG A 311 -29.69 1.74 22.75
CA ARG A 311 -29.49 3.16 22.40
C ARG A 311 -29.58 3.42 20.89
N PHE A 312 -29.41 2.40 20.06
CA PHE A 312 -29.48 2.47 18.60
C PHE A 312 -30.69 1.73 18.02
N ASP A 313 -31.70 1.44 18.83
CA ASP A 313 -32.87 0.65 18.44
C ASP A 313 -32.51 -0.71 17.80
N PHE A 314 -31.50 -1.39 18.34
CA PHE A 314 -31.00 -2.67 17.83
C PHE A 314 -30.95 -3.75 18.92
N ALA A 315 -31.94 -3.82 19.79
CA ALA A 315 -32.06 -4.82 20.86
C ALA A 315 -33.24 -5.78 20.63
N GLY A 316 -33.33 -6.83 21.42
CA GLY A 316 -34.41 -7.81 21.37
C GLY A 316 -34.36 -8.69 20.12
N ASP A 317 -35.41 -8.69 19.33
CA ASP A 317 -35.55 -9.47 18.09
C ASP A 317 -34.98 -8.79 16.83
N LYS A 318 -34.46 -7.56 16.95
CA LYS A 318 -33.93 -6.81 15.81
C LYS A 318 -32.80 -7.52 15.06
N PRO A 319 -31.80 -8.17 15.73
CA PRO A 319 -30.78 -8.95 15.03
C PRO A 319 -31.38 -10.10 14.19
N THR A 320 -32.48 -10.72 14.62
CA THR A 320 -33.10 -11.84 13.88
C THR A 320 -33.84 -11.37 12.62
N ARG A 321 -34.22 -10.08 12.54
CA ARG A 321 -34.88 -9.50 11.39
C ARG A 321 -33.93 -9.08 10.27
N LEU A 322 -32.63 -9.32 10.41
CA LEU A 322 -31.64 -9.04 9.35
C LEU A 322 -31.73 -10.05 8.19
N LEU A 323 -32.37 -11.19 8.41
CA LEU A 323 -32.59 -12.18 7.35
C LEU A 323 -33.61 -11.65 6.34
N GLY A 324 -33.29 -11.76 5.06
CA GLY A 324 -34.16 -11.32 3.97
C GLY A 324 -34.16 -9.82 3.69
N ILE A 325 -33.31 -9.03 4.36
CA ILE A 325 -33.06 -7.64 3.96
C ILE A 325 -32.40 -7.62 2.60
N THR A 326 -32.81 -6.70 1.74
CA THR A 326 -32.16 -6.45 0.44
C THR A 326 -31.10 -5.37 0.63
N ALA A 327 -29.88 -5.63 0.19
CA ALA A 327 -28.83 -4.61 0.15
C ALA A 327 -29.14 -3.55 -0.91
N GLU A 328 -28.69 -2.31 -0.67
CA GLU A 328 -28.78 -1.29 -1.73
C GLU A 328 -27.98 -1.73 -2.96
N PRO A 329 -28.50 -1.49 -4.17
CA PRO A 329 -27.79 -1.89 -5.39
C PRO A 329 -26.44 -1.18 -5.48
N THR A 330 -25.42 -1.96 -5.87
CA THR A 330 -24.07 -1.43 -6.12
C THR A 330 -24.09 -0.53 -7.37
N PRO A 331 -23.24 0.51 -7.46
CA PRO A 331 -23.19 1.40 -8.63
C PRO A 331 -22.99 0.65 -9.97
N GLU A 332 -23.57 1.18 -11.05
CA GLU A 332 -23.65 0.59 -12.41
C GLU A 332 -22.30 0.31 -13.12
N ARG A 333 -21.15 0.66 -12.56
CA ARG A 333 -19.85 0.41 -13.21
C ARG A 333 -19.50 -1.08 -13.13
N ALA A 334 -19.05 -1.63 -14.27
CA ALA A 334 -18.57 -3.01 -14.35
C ALA A 334 -17.47 -3.29 -13.31
N LEU A 335 -17.48 -4.49 -12.76
CA LEU A 335 -16.51 -4.90 -11.73
C LEU A 335 -15.08 -4.80 -12.25
N GLU A 336 -14.85 -5.21 -13.50
CA GLU A 336 -13.56 -5.18 -14.16
C GLU A 336 -13.00 -3.76 -14.24
N ASP A 337 -13.83 -2.77 -14.57
CA ASP A 337 -13.41 -1.37 -14.66
C ASP A 337 -13.02 -0.81 -13.29
N ARG A 338 -13.77 -1.17 -12.24
CA ARG A 338 -13.44 -0.81 -10.85
C ARG A 338 -12.11 -1.42 -10.41
N VAL A 339 -11.84 -2.65 -10.83
CA VAL A 339 -10.60 -3.37 -10.55
C VAL A 339 -9.43 -2.71 -11.28
N GLU A 340 -9.55 -2.42 -12.57
CA GLU A 340 -8.50 -1.78 -13.36
C GLU A 340 -8.15 -0.39 -12.80
N GLU A 341 -9.14 0.45 -12.52
CA GLU A 341 -8.94 1.77 -11.91
C GLU A 341 -8.22 1.65 -10.57
N ARG A 342 -8.65 0.70 -9.74
CA ARG A 342 -8.06 0.51 -8.42
C ARG A 342 -6.62 0.00 -8.46
N LEU A 343 -6.28 -0.86 -9.40
CA LEU A 343 -4.93 -1.38 -9.61
C LEU A 343 -3.97 -0.27 -10.05
N THR A 344 -4.44 0.61 -10.93
CA THR A 344 -3.62 1.62 -11.59
C THR A 344 -3.66 3.00 -10.93
N GLU A 345 -4.38 3.15 -9.80
CA GLU A 345 -4.48 4.42 -9.04
C GLU A 345 -3.11 4.97 -8.62
N ARG A 346 -2.14 4.10 -8.30
CA ARG A 346 -0.85 4.50 -7.72
C ARG A 346 0.38 4.01 -8.46
N ALA A 347 0.24 3.00 -9.30
CA ALA A 347 1.35 2.41 -10.03
C ALA A 347 0.88 1.88 -11.38
N ALA A 348 1.72 2.00 -12.41
CA ALA A 348 1.46 1.45 -13.73
C ALA A 348 1.56 -0.09 -13.77
N THR A 349 2.27 -0.67 -12.80
CA THR A 349 2.50 -2.12 -12.69
C THR A 349 2.19 -2.61 -11.29
N PHE A 350 1.80 -3.87 -11.17
CA PHE A 350 1.43 -4.51 -9.91
C PHE A 350 1.81 -5.99 -9.90
N GLU A 351 1.93 -6.59 -8.72
CA GLU A 351 2.18 -8.02 -8.56
C GLU A 351 0.89 -8.84 -8.77
N PRO A 352 0.98 -10.13 -9.23
CA PRO A 352 -0.17 -11.00 -9.38
C PRO A 352 -1.02 -11.15 -8.10
N GLY A 353 -0.37 -11.20 -6.93
CA GLY A 353 -1.05 -11.25 -5.63
C GLY A 353 -1.83 -9.96 -5.32
N GLU A 354 -1.34 -8.81 -5.77
CA GLU A 354 -2.08 -7.55 -5.63
C GLU A 354 -3.32 -7.52 -6.53
N PHE A 355 -3.20 -8.01 -7.77
CA PHE A 355 -4.34 -8.15 -8.67
C PHE A 355 -5.45 -9.00 -8.05
N ARG A 356 -5.12 -10.22 -7.58
CA ARG A 356 -6.10 -11.09 -6.92
C ARG A 356 -6.69 -10.44 -5.66
N ALA A 357 -5.87 -9.77 -4.86
CA ALA A 357 -6.34 -9.05 -3.68
C ALA A 357 -7.33 -7.94 -4.01
N VAL A 358 -7.05 -7.12 -5.02
CA VAL A 358 -7.95 -6.04 -5.46
C VAL A 358 -9.24 -6.61 -6.01
N LEU A 359 -9.19 -7.65 -6.83
CA LEU A 359 -10.38 -8.29 -7.39
C LEU A 359 -11.27 -8.85 -6.27
N LEU A 360 -10.70 -9.61 -5.33
CA LEU A 360 -11.43 -10.12 -4.16
C LEU A 360 -12.01 -9.00 -3.28
N GLU A 361 -11.30 -7.87 -3.13
CA GLU A 361 -11.81 -6.71 -2.39
C GLU A 361 -12.96 -6.00 -3.13
N GLN A 362 -12.90 -5.94 -4.47
CA GLN A 362 -13.90 -5.25 -5.29
C GLN A 362 -15.14 -6.09 -5.56
N SER A 363 -15.05 -7.42 -5.50
CA SER A 363 -16.16 -8.35 -5.77
C SER A 363 -16.92 -8.81 -4.52
N VAL A 364 -16.54 -8.35 -3.31
CA VAL A 364 -17.22 -8.73 -2.06
C VAL A 364 -18.74 -8.48 -2.14
N GLY A 365 -19.52 -9.51 -1.88
CA GLY A 365 -20.98 -9.46 -1.96
C GLY A 365 -21.56 -9.62 -3.37
N GLU A 366 -20.73 -9.60 -4.42
CA GLU A 366 -21.14 -9.78 -5.83
C GLU A 366 -20.75 -11.16 -6.35
N LEU A 367 -19.54 -11.64 -6.01
CA LEU A 367 -19.01 -12.94 -6.44
C LEU A 367 -18.48 -13.71 -5.23
N SER A 368 -18.58 -15.04 -5.30
CA SER A 368 -17.82 -15.91 -4.40
C SER A 368 -16.30 -15.78 -4.64
N PRO A 369 -15.44 -16.19 -3.69
CA PRO A 369 -13.99 -16.14 -3.89
C PRO A 369 -13.52 -16.91 -5.13
N ARG A 370 -14.16 -18.04 -5.42
CA ARG A 370 -13.84 -18.87 -6.59
C ARG A 370 -14.17 -18.17 -7.89
N GLU A 371 -15.37 -17.62 -8.01
CA GLU A 371 -15.79 -16.86 -9.19
C GLU A 371 -14.89 -15.63 -9.41
N ALA A 372 -14.49 -14.93 -8.34
CA ALA A 372 -13.54 -13.82 -8.43
C ALA A 372 -12.17 -14.28 -8.96
N LEU A 373 -11.66 -15.43 -8.51
CA LEU A 373 -10.40 -15.98 -9.04
C LEU A 373 -10.56 -16.47 -10.49
N ASP A 374 -11.73 -17.01 -10.87
CA ASP A 374 -12.03 -17.36 -12.26
C ASP A 374 -12.06 -16.11 -13.15
N LEU A 375 -12.68 -15.02 -12.68
CA LEU A 375 -12.65 -13.73 -13.37
C LEU A 375 -11.23 -13.19 -13.52
N SER A 376 -10.35 -13.39 -12.53
CA SER A 376 -8.95 -12.97 -12.68
C SER A 376 -8.26 -13.66 -13.85
N ARG A 377 -8.55 -14.95 -14.07
CA ARG A 377 -8.04 -15.71 -15.21
C ARG A 377 -8.65 -15.25 -16.53
N ALA A 378 -9.95 -14.95 -16.52
CA ALA A 378 -10.65 -14.41 -17.69
C ALA A 378 -10.09 -13.05 -18.10
N MET A 379 -9.88 -12.11 -17.17
CA MET A 379 -9.28 -10.80 -17.46
C MET A 379 -7.87 -10.88 -18.08
N ILE A 380 -7.08 -11.89 -17.70
CA ILE A 380 -5.77 -12.17 -18.33
C ILE A 380 -5.97 -12.75 -19.73
N ALA A 381 -6.86 -13.74 -19.89
CA ALA A 381 -7.12 -14.39 -21.17
C ALA A 381 -7.69 -13.41 -22.22
N GLU A 382 -8.54 -12.49 -21.80
CA GLU A 382 -9.13 -11.41 -22.60
C GLU A 382 -8.17 -10.23 -22.81
N ARG A 383 -6.97 -10.30 -22.24
CA ARG A 383 -5.92 -9.29 -22.33
C ARG A 383 -6.30 -7.93 -21.70
N ARG A 384 -7.25 -7.88 -20.81
CA ARG A 384 -7.51 -6.69 -19.98
C ARG A 384 -6.35 -6.44 -19.00
N VAL A 385 -5.81 -7.53 -18.45
CA VAL A 385 -4.59 -7.52 -17.62
C VAL A 385 -3.49 -8.26 -18.37
N LEU A 386 -2.32 -7.65 -18.49
CA LEU A 386 -1.19 -8.13 -19.29
C LEU A 386 -0.03 -8.52 -18.39
N PRO A 387 0.47 -9.77 -18.46
CA PRO A 387 1.73 -10.15 -17.84
C PRO A 387 2.91 -9.42 -18.49
N LEU A 388 3.88 -9.03 -17.68
CA LEU A 388 5.14 -8.39 -18.08
C LEU A 388 6.34 -9.27 -17.73
N GLU A 389 7.50 -8.96 -18.29
CA GLU A 389 8.78 -9.54 -17.86
C GLU A 389 9.02 -9.25 -16.38
N GLY A 390 9.69 -10.17 -15.66
CA GLY A 390 9.94 -10.05 -14.23
C GLY A 390 8.77 -10.38 -13.33
N GLY A 391 7.64 -10.91 -13.88
CA GLY A 391 6.50 -11.40 -13.11
C GLY A 391 5.54 -10.30 -12.62
N LEU A 392 5.71 -9.08 -13.08
CA LEU A 392 4.75 -7.99 -12.87
C LEU A 392 3.61 -8.06 -13.89
N MET A 393 2.57 -7.28 -13.67
CA MET A 393 1.41 -7.13 -14.55
C MET A 393 1.07 -5.66 -14.74
N THR A 394 0.36 -5.35 -15.82
CA THR A 394 -0.25 -4.04 -16.09
C THR A 394 -1.64 -4.22 -16.69
N THR A 395 -2.39 -3.12 -16.88
CA THR A 395 -3.66 -3.18 -17.63
C THR A 395 -3.45 -2.79 -19.08
N LEU A 396 -4.31 -3.32 -19.96
CA LEU A 396 -4.32 -2.89 -21.38
C LEU A 396 -4.55 -1.38 -21.50
N ALA A 397 -5.39 -0.81 -20.64
CA ALA A 397 -5.69 0.62 -20.63
C ALA A 397 -4.44 1.48 -20.34
N VAL A 398 -3.63 1.11 -19.32
CA VAL A 398 -2.37 1.81 -19.04
C VAL A 398 -1.42 1.68 -20.20
N ARG A 399 -1.21 0.48 -20.73
CA ARG A 399 -0.31 0.25 -21.87
C ARG A 399 -0.72 1.02 -23.12
N ALA A 400 -2.02 1.05 -23.43
CA ALA A 400 -2.55 1.80 -24.57
C ALA A 400 -2.30 3.32 -24.41
N ARG A 401 -2.46 3.82 -23.19
CA ARG A 401 -2.20 5.22 -22.84
C ARG A 401 -0.72 5.57 -22.96
N GLU A 402 0.16 4.74 -22.43
CA GLU A 402 1.63 4.92 -22.57
C GLU A 402 2.05 4.92 -24.04
N GLN A 403 1.53 3.99 -24.84
CA GLN A 403 1.78 3.95 -26.28
C GLN A 403 1.21 5.16 -27.03
N ALA A 404 0.08 5.71 -26.59
CA ALA A 404 -0.48 6.93 -27.17
C ALA A 404 0.42 8.13 -26.88
N ILE A 405 0.89 8.28 -25.63
CA ILE A 405 1.87 9.31 -25.24
C ILE A 405 3.16 9.21 -26.09
N GLU A 406 3.72 7.99 -26.20
CA GLU A 406 4.93 7.78 -27.02
C GLU A 406 4.71 8.18 -28.48
N ARG A 407 3.62 7.74 -29.11
CA ARG A 407 3.32 8.08 -30.51
C ARG A 407 3.15 9.58 -30.71
N ARG A 408 2.35 10.25 -29.84
CA ARG A 408 2.13 11.70 -29.93
C ARG A 408 3.44 12.45 -29.76
N PHE A 409 4.24 12.08 -28.75
CA PHE A 409 5.50 12.78 -28.49
C PHE A 409 6.53 12.54 -29.59
N ALA A 410 6.62 11.33 -30.14
CA ALA A 410 7.46 11.04 -31.31
C ALA A 410 7.00 11.84 -32.56
N GLY A 411 5.69 11.99 -32.75
CA GLY A 411 5.13 12.87 -33.77
C GLY A 411 5.57 14.34 -33.59
N LEU A 412 5.44 14.86 -32.37
CA LEU A 412 5.89 16.20 -32.01
C LEU A 412 7.40 16.39 -32.19
N ALA A 413 8.19 15.34 -31.86
CA ALA A 413 9.65 15.36 -32.01
C ALA A 413 10.14 15.33 -33.45
N SER A 414 9.34 14.78 -34.37
CA SER A 414 9.65 14.72 -35.82
C SER A 414 8.96 15.81 -36.63
N ASP A 415 7.98 16.51 -36.05
CA ASP A 415 7.31 17.63 -36.75
C ASP A 415 8.19 18.88 -36.69
N GLY A 416 8.68 19.30 -37.84
CA GLY A 416 9.43 20.56 -38.01
C GLY A 416 8.49 21.73 -37.79
N GLY A 417 8.45 22.22 -36.56
CA GLY A 417 7.70 23.43 -36.21
C GLY A 417 8.37 24.69 -36.73
N ARG A 418 8.69 25.59 -35.85
CA ARG A 418 9.35 26.87 -36.15
C ARG A 418 10.72 26.93 -35.46
N ASP A 419 11.70 27.48 -36.13
CA ASP A 419 12.98 27.88 -35.52
C ASP A 419 12.88 29.36 -35.07
N VAL A 420 13.30 29.61 -33.85
CA VAL A 420 13.32 30.96 -33.25
C VAL A 420 14.28 31.90 -33.96
N GLY A 421 15.23 31.39 -34.73
CA GLY A 421 16.27 32.15 -35.40
C GLY A 421 17.52 32.38 -34.52
N SER A 422 18.66 32.51 -35.21
CA SER A 422 19.98 32.63 -34.56
C SER A 422 20.11 33.90 -33.73
N ASP A 423 19.57 35.01 -34.23
CA ASP A 423 19.75 36.35 -33.62
C ASP A 423 18.96 36.46 -32.30
N ALA A 424 17.71 35.99 -32.30
CA ALA A 424 16.89 35.96 -31.08
C ALA A 424 17.50 35.03 -30.01
N ARG A 425 18.03 33.89 -30.43
CA ARG A 425 18.73 32.94 -29.57
C ARG A 425 20.02 33.53 -28.99
N ALA A 426 20.83 34.20 -29.80
CA ALA A 426 22.06 34.85 -29.35
C ALA A 426 21.77 35.98 -28.36
N LEU A 427 20.81 36.88 -28.67
CA LEU A 427 20.41 37.94 -27.76
C LEU A 427 19.92 37.44 -26.42
N ALA A 428 19.09 36.40 -26.40
CA ALA A 428 18.60 35.79 -25.17
C ALA A 428 19.72 35.12 -24.39
N GLY A 429 20.67 34.47 -25.05
CA GLY A 429 21.86 33.86 -24.44
C GLY A 429 22.78 34.93 -23.80
N ASP A 430 23.02 36.06 -24.45
CA ASP A 430 23.81 37.16 -23.92
C ASP A 430 23.16 37.78 -22.68
N GLN A 431 21.86 38.00 -22.69
CA GLN A 431 21.12 38.49 -21.51
C GLN A 431 21.14 37.51 -20.36
N ALA A 432 21.03 36.21 -20.64
CA ALA A 432 21.17 35.19 -19.61
C ALA A 432 22.59 35.18 -19.01
N ALA A 433 23.62 35.38 -19.86
CA ALA A 433 25.01 35.49 -19.44
C ALA A 433 25.24 36.72 -18.54
N GLU A 434 24.69 37.89 -18.91
CA GLU A 434 24.72 39.08 -18.06
C GLU A 434 24.09 38.87 -16.69
N ARG A 435 22.91 38.24 -16.67
CA ARG A 435 22.16 37.98 -15.42
C ARG A 435 22.91 37.07 -14.45
N ILE A 436 23.63 36.08 -14.94
CA ILE A 436 24.43 35.18 -14.09
C ILE A 436 25.83 35.69 -13.81
N GLY A 437 26.20 36.85 -14.33
CA GLY A 437 27.53 37.44 -14.16
C GLY A 437 28.65 36.66 -14.85
N GLY A 438 28.32 35.91 -15.93
CA GLY A 438 29.28 35.05 -16.63
C GLY A 438 28.74 34.55 -17.97
N ARG A 439 29.38 33.56 -18.55
CA ARG A 439 28.91 32.92 -19.80
C ARG A 439 28.08 31.68 -19.54
N LEU A 440 27.13 31.38 -20.43
CA LEU A 440 26.51 30.07 -20.46
C LEU A 440 27.58 28.97 -20.66
N SER A 441 27.47 27.88 -19.96
CA SER A 441 28.34 26.73 -20.24
C SER A 441 28.02 26.08 -21.57
N ALA A 442 28.93 25.27 -22.09
CA ALA A 442 28.68 24.53 -23.34
C ALA A 442 27.39 23.70 -23.27
N GLU A 443 27.14 23.03 -22.14
CA GLU A 443 25.87 22.27 -21.91
C GLU A 443 24.64 23.18 -21.93
N GLN A 444 24.72 24.37 -21.32
CA GLN A 444 23.60 25.31 -21.27
C GLN A 444 23.36 25.97 -22.64
N ALA A 445 24.41 26.32 -23.37
CA ALA A 445 24.31 26.86 -24.73
C ALA A 445 23.72 25.82 -25.69
N HIS A 446 24.19 24.56 -25.60
CA HIS A 446 23.63 23.46 -26.40
C HIS A 446 22.16 23.19 -26.02
N ALA A 447 21.80 23.20 -24.71
CA ALA A 447 20.43 23.03 -24.27
C ALA A 447 19.52 24.15 -24.81
N LEU A 448 20.00 25.42 -24.85
CA LEU A 448 19.28 26.55 -25.45
C LEU A 448 19.01 26.31 -26.94
N GLU A 449 20.00 25.82 -27.70
CA GLU A 449 19.86 25.48 -29.11
C GLU A 449 18.81 24.39 -29.34
N VAL A 450 18.89 23.26 -28.56
CA VAL A 450 17.95 22.15 -28.67
C VAL A 450 16.53 22.57 -28.33
N ILE A 451 16.33 23.32 -27.24
CA ILE A 451 14.99 23.72 -26.80
C ILE A 451 14.33 24.70 -27.77
N THR A 452 15.11 25.59 -28.36
CA THR A 452 14.61 26.60 -29.29
C THR A 452 14.69 26.19 -30.76
N GLY A 453 15.09 24.92 -31.02
CA GLY A 453 15.09 24.30 -32.35
C GLY A 453 13.67 24.12 -32.94
N PRO A 454 13.57 23.61 -34.15
CA PRO A 454 12.30 23.51 -34.86
C PRO A 454 11.36 22.43 -34.33
N GLU A 455 11.85 21.47 -33.59
CA GLU A 455 11.05 20.35 -33.10
C GLU A 455 10.01 20.81 -32.06
N ARG A 456 8.81 20.28 -32.17
CA ARG A 456 7.70 20.62 -31.26
C ARG A 456 7.69 19.83 -29.96
N GLY A 457 8.33 18.66 -29.91
CA GLY A 457 8.50 17.84 -28.71
C GLY A 457 9.98 17.75 -28.33
N VAL A 458 10.38 18.35 -27.22
CA VAL A 458 11.78 18.43 -26.77
C VAL A 458 11.91 18.11 -25.29
N ILE A 459 13.01 17.46 -24.90
CA ILE A 459 13.28 17.08 -23.52
C ILE A 459 14.52 17.82 -22.98
N LEU A 460 14.40 18.39 -21.79
CA LEU A 460 15.55 18.88 -21.02
C LEU A 460 15.73 18.03 -19.76
N VAL A 461 16.81 17.28 -19.71
CA VAL A 461 17.17 16.48 -18.53
C VAL A 461 18.20 17.23 -17.71
N GLY A 462 17.96 17.38 -16.40
CA GLY A 462 18.96 17.98 -15.53
C GLY A 462 18.65 17.82 -14.06
N PRO A 463 19.65 17.43 -13.25
CA PRO A 463 19.56 17.42 -11.79
C PRO A 463 19.18 18.78 -11.19
N ALA A 464 18.79 18.76 -9.92
CA ALA A 464 18.67 19.99 -9.15
C ALA A 464 20.03 20.70 -9.07
N GLY A 465 20.04 22.02 -9.28
CA GLY A 465 21.27 22.82 -9.17
C GLY A 465 22.15 22.87 -10.42
N THR A 466 21.74 22.33 -11.57
CA THR A 466 22.46 22.41 -12.85
C THR A 466 22.19 23.72 -13.64
N GLY A 467 21.26 24.54 -13.16
CA GLY A 467 20.91 25.80 -13.82
C GLY A 467 19.82 25.67 -14.87
N LYS A 468 18.91 24.70 -14.76
CA LYS A 468 17.73 24.56 -15.63
C LYS A 468 16.96 25.87 -15.79
N GLY A 469 16.67 26.59 -14.67
CA GLY A 469 15.95 27.86 -14.71
C GLY A 469 16.60 28.93 -15.57
N VAL A 470 17.94 28.99 -15.64
CA VAL A 470 18.67 29.92 -16.54
C VAL A 470 18.41 29.59 -18.00
N VAL A 471 18.45 28.29 -18.35
CA VAL A 471 18.21 27.82 -19.73
C VAL A 471 16.75 28.04 -20.12
N ILE A 472 15.81 27.75 -19.22
CA ILE A 472 14.36 27.95 -19.44
C ILE A 472 14.07 29.46 -19.69
N ASP A 473 14.63 30.35 -18.84
CA ASP A 473 14.45 31.78 -18.99
C ASP A 473 15.03 32.31 -20.33
N ALA A 474 16.24 31.85 -20.69
CA ALA A 474 16.84 32.22 -21.98
C ALA A 474 16.02 31.71 -23.17
N ALA A 475 15.54 30.47 -23.10
CA ALA A 475 14.71 29.88 -24.15
C ALA A 475 13.35 30.59 -24.28
N ALA A 476 12.69 30.89 -23.15
CA ALA A 476 11.43 31.65 -23.18
C ALA A 476 11.60 33.04 -23.74
N ARG A 477 12.70 33.74 -23.42
CA ARG A 477 13.05 35.06 -24.05
C ARG A 477 13.29 34.93 -25.54
N ALA A 478 14.04 33.92 -25.95
CA ALA A 478 14.30 33.68 -27.35
C ALA A 478 12.99 33.49 -28.16
N GLU A 479 12.06 32.70 -27.62
CA GLU A 479 10.73 32.50 -28.19
C GLU A 479 9.95 33.83 -28.26
N GLN A 480 9.98 34.64 -27.20
CA GLN A 480 9.31 35.95 -27.17
C GLN A 480 9.91 36.95 -28.17
N TYR A 481 11.24 36.94 -28.35
CA TYR A 481 11.91 37.75 -29.40
C TYR A 481 11.55 37.30 -30.81
N GLY A 482 11.27 35.99 -30.97
CA GLY A 482 10.68 35.44 -32.20
C GLY A 482 9.21 35.77 -32.41
N GLY A 483 8.56 36.49 -31.48
CA GLY A 483 7.14 36.84 -31.55
C GLY A 483 6.19 35.74 -31.05
N HIS A 484 6.68 34.75 -30.32
CA HIS A 484 5.92 33.59 -29.87
C HIS A 484 5.42 33.74 -28.44
N GLN A 485 4.31 33.08 -28.14
CA GLN A 485 3.78 32.98 -26.77
C GLN A 485 4.49 31.89 -25.96
N THR A 486 4.66 32.15 -24.67
CA THR A 486 5.29 31.20 -23.76
C THR A 486 4.43 30.96 -22.54
N LEU A 487 4.32 29.70 -22.10
CA LEU A 487 3.61 29.31 -20.89
C LEU A 487 4.50 28.37 -20.08
N GLY A 488 4.56 28.59 -18.76
CA GLY A 488 5.19 27.66 -17.82
C GLY A 488 4.14 26.78 -17.14
N ILE A 489 4.39 25.49 -17.03
CA ILE A 489 3.53 24.60 -16.26
C ILE A 489 4.32 23.70 -15.31
N ALA A 490 3.67 23.30 -14.22
CA ALA A 490 4.21 22.30 -13.29
C ALA A 490 3.07 21.47 -12.68
N VAL A 491 3.41 20.37 -12.02
CA VAL A 491 2.42 19.48 -11.39
C VAL A 491 1.72 20.16 -10.20
N SER A 492 2.44 20.99 -9.43
CA SER A 492 1.88 21.67 -8.25
C SER A 492 1.88 23.20 -8.42
N GLY A 493 0.95 23.88 -7.71
CA GLY A 493 0.87 25.34 -7.72
C GLY A 493 2.14 26.00 -7.17
N SER A 494 2.74 25.46 -6.12
CA SER A 494 4.00 25.96 -5.54
C SER A 494 5.17 25.84 -6.52
N THR A 495 5.26 24.73 -7.26
CA THR A 495 6.29 24.53 -8.28
C THR A 495 6.08 25.45 -9.47
N ALA A 496 4.83 25.65 -9.92
CA ALA A 496 4.51 26.60 -11.00
C ALA A 496 4.87 28.04 -10.60
N GLN A 497 4.59 28.45 -9.37
CA GLN A 497 4.98 29.77 -8.88
C GLN A 497 6.51 29.93 -8.83
N ARG A 498 7.24 28.90 -8.37
CA ARG A 498 8.70 28.89 -8.35
C ARG A 498 9.29 28.97 -9.75
N LEU A 499 8.70 28.25 -10.72
CA LEU A 499 9.12 28.34 -12.12
C LEU A 499 9.07 29.80 -12.64
N GLY A 500 8.00 30.54 -12.33
CA GLY A 500 7.90 31.96 -12.70
C GLY A 500 8.89 32.86 -11.96
N GLN A 501 9.33 32.50 -10.75
CA GLN A 501 10.37 33.23 -10.01
C GLN A 501 11.77 32.93 -10.57
N ASP A 502 12.06 31.66 -10.86
CA ASP A 502 13.36 31.22 -11.38
C ASP A 502 13.56 31.61 -12.86
N SER A 503 12.46 31.81 -13.59
CA SER A 503 12.44 32.18 -15.00
C SER A 503 11.57 33.43 -15.21
N PRO A 504 12.12 34.65 -15.02
CA PRO A 504 11.36 35.92 -15.15
C PRO A 504 10.64 36.13 -16.49
N ALA A 505 11.11 35.51 -17.55
CA ALA A 505 10.42 35.53 -18.86
C ALA A 505 9.04 34.82 -18.80
N LEU A 506 8.83 33.95 -17.83
CA LEU A 506 7.56 33.24 -17.58
C LEU A 506 6.75 33.85 -16.41
N ALA A 507 7.20 34.97 -15.84
CA ALA A 507 6.51 35.61 -14.72
C ALA A 507 5.07 35.98 -15.07
N GLY A 508 4.11 35.55 -14.25
CA GLY A 508 2.67 35.77 -14.53
C GLY A 508 2.06 34.87 -15.62
N GLN A 509 2.85 34.01 -16.23
CA GLN A 509 2.44 33.09 -17.31
C GLN A 509 2.60 31.61 -16.87
N THR A 510 2.47 31.33 -15.58
CA THR A 510 2.61 29.99 -15.05
C THR A 510 1.29 29.42 -14.54
N LEU A 511 1.05 28.14 -14.78
CA LEU A 511 -0.15 27.38 -14.39
C LEU A 511 0.21 26.00 -13.83
N THR A 512 -0.72 25.37 -13.15
CA THR A 512 -0.61 23.92 -12.96
C THR A 512 -1.00 23.19 -14.24
N LEU A 513 -0.46 21.98 -14.44
CA LEU A 513 -0.81 21.13 -15.57
C LEU A 513 -2.33 20.95 -15.67
N ASP A 514 -3.00 20.61 -14.57
CA ASP A 514 -4.46 20.41 -14.53
C ASP A 514 -5.21 21.70 -14.90
N ALA A 515 -4.72 22.87 -14.51
CA ALA A 515 -5.32 24.15 -14.86
C ALA A 515 -5.16 24.47 -16.35
N LEU A 516 -3.99 24.20 -16.95
CA LEU A 516 -3.77 24.35 -18.38
C LEU A 516 -4.76 23.51 -19.17
N VAL A 517 -4.72 22.18 -18.95
CA VAL A 517 -5.54 21.20 -19.69
C VAL A 517 -7.03 21.55 -19.56
N SER A 518 -7.50 21.77 -18.32
CA SER A 518 -8.91 22.13 -18.08
C SER A 518 -9.33 23.45 -18.75
N ARG A 519 -8.47 24.45 -18.83
CA ARG A 519 -8.79 25.72 -19.51
C ARG A 519 -8.81 25.56 -21.02
N VAL A 520 -7.91 24.78 -21.60
CA VAL A 520 -7.89 24.47 -23.04
C VAL A 520 -9.14 23.69 -23.43
N GLU A 521 -9.46 22.59 -22.73
CA GLU A 521 -10.66 21.76 -22.96
C GLU A 521 -11.97 22.58 -22.89
N ARG A 522 -12.02 23.58 -22.02
CA ARG A 522 -13.19 24.46 -21.86
C ARG A 522 -13.19 25.69 -22.78
N GLY A 523 -12.22 25.81 -23.66
CA GLY A 523 -12.06 26.98 -24.56
C GLY A 523 -11.78 28.30 -23.83
N ARG A 524 -11.25 28.24 -22.57
CA ARG A 524 -10.93 29.42 -21.76
C ARG A 524 -9.47 29.88 -21.89
N LEU A 525 -8.64 29.09 -22.52
CA LEU A 525 -7.26 29.40 -22.86
C LEU A 525 -7.02 28.93 -24.30
N HIS A 526 -6.62 29.84 -25.13
CA HIS A 526 -6.23 29.53 -26.51
C HIS A 526 -4.72 29.30 -26.53
N ILE A 527 -4.30 28.15 -26.99
CA ILE A 527 -2.92 27.81 -27.34
C ILE A 527 -2.92 27.27 -28.76
N ASP A 528 -1.86 27.57 -29.50
CA ASP A 528 -1.74 27.25 -30.92
C ASP A 528 -0.28 26.95 -31.31
N ARG A 529 0.01 26.91 -32.60
CA ARG A 529 1.36 26.69 -33.13
C ARG A 529 2.38 27.73 -32.69
N ASP A 530 1.94 28.94 -32.32
CA ASP A 530 2.80 30.01 -31.85
C ASP A 530 3.02 29.97 -30.32
N THR A 531 2.55 28.94 -29.66
CA THR A 531 2.69 28.77 -28.20
C THR A 531 3.72 27.71 -27.87
N THR A 532 4.71 28.06 -27.02
CA THR A 532 5.66 27.11 -26.41
C THR A 532 5.33 26.89 -24.93
N ILE A 533 5.15 25.64 -24.53
CA ILE A 533 4.83 25.20 -23.16
C ILE A 533 6.08 24.62 -22.54
N TYR A 534 6.55 25.22 -21.43
CA TYR A 534 7.65 24.73 -20.60
C TYR A 534 7.08 23.97 -19.42
N PHE A 535 7.22 22.65 -19.42
CA PHE A 535 6.72 21.78 -18.37
C PHE A 535 7.84 21.38 -17.41
N ASP A 536 7.93 22.07 -16.27
CA ASP A 536 8.94 21.79 -15.24
C ASP A 536 8.52 20.65 -14.32
N GLU A 537 9.49 19.89 -13.83
CA GLU A 537 9.33 18.67 -13.04
C GLU A 537 8.42 17.62 -13.72
N ALA A 538 8.55 17.47 -15.04
CA ALA A 538 7.74 16.55 -15.85
C ALA A 538 7.84 15.08 -15.39
N GLY A 539 8.94 14.68 -14.75
CA GLY A 539 9.11 13.35 -14.14
C GLY A 539 8.12 13.04 -13.00
N MET A 540 7.49 14.06 -12.42
CA MET A 540 6.48 13.93 -11.37
C MET A 540 5.05 13.81 -11.90
N ALA A 541 4.83 13.92 -13.21
CA ALA A 541 3.51 13.73 -13.80
C ALA A 541 3.15 12.24 -13.85
N ASP A 542 1.92 11.91 -13.50
CA ASP A 542 1.36 10.60 -13.76
C ASP A 542 0.98 10.43 -15.25
N THR A 543 0.78 9.18 -15.64
CA THR A 543 0.47 8.81 -17.03
C THR A 543 -0.83 9.45 -17.52
N ASP A 544 -1.86 9.58 -16.68
CA ASP A 544 -3.14 10.20 -17.06
C ASP A 544 -2.99 11.68 -17.39
N ARG A 545 -2.28 12.43 -16.54
CA ARG A 545 -2.01 13.85 -16.76
C ARG A 545 -1.16 14.08 -17.99
N LEU A 546 -0.14 13.25 -18.20
CA LEU A 546 0.75 13.36 -19.36
C LEU A 546 0.02 13.01 -20.67
N ASP A 547 -0.89 12.02 -20.63
CA ASP A 547 -1.74 11.67 -21.76
C ASP A 547 -2.61 12.86 -22.22
N ARG A 548 -3.34 13.47 -21.28
CA ARG A 548 -4.16 14.66 -21.55
C ARG A 548 -3.35 15.86 -22.02
N LEU A 549 -2.16 16.08 -21.45
CA LEU A 549 -1.28 17.16 -21.90
C LEU A 549 -0.80 16.93 -23.33
N THR A 550 -0.28 15.74 -23.64
CA THR A 550 0.22 15.44 -24.98
C THR A 550 -0.89 15.47 -26.04
N GLU A 551 -2.11 15.07 -25.67
CA GLU A 551 -3.28 15.17 -26.53
C GLU A 551 -3.64 16.65 -26.82
N ALA A 552 -3.68 17.51 -25.81
CA ALA A 552 -3.95 18.92 -25.97
C ALA A 552 -2.88 19.61 -26.84
N VAL A 553 -1.60 19.28 -26.65
CA VAL A 553 -0.47 19.79 -27.44
C VAL A 553 -0.55 19.33 -28.89
N GLU A 554 -0.90 18.08 -29.15
CA GLU A 554 -1.08 17.54 -30.50
C GLU A 554 -2.22 18.26 -31.24
N GLN A 555 -3.38 18.40 -30.59
CA GLN A 555 -4.59 19.02 -31.16
C GLN A 555 -4.38 20.52 -31.48
N THR A 556 -3.67 21.24 -30.63
CA THR A 556 -3.46 22.67 -30.78
C THR A 556 -2.27 23.02 -31.68
N GLY A 557 -1.39 22.06 -31.90
CA GLY A 557 -0.17 22.29 -32.66
C GLY A 557 0.93 23.02 -31.89
N SER A 558 0.78 23.24 -30.58
CA SER A 558 1.76 23.93 -29.73
C SER A 558 3.06 23.10 -29.54
N LYS A 559 4.12 23.76 -29.09
CA LYS A 559 5.41 23.13 -28.75
C LYS A 559 5.44 22.77 -27.27
N LEU A 560 5.95 21.58 -26.93
CA LEU A 560 6.12 21.11 -25.58
C LEU A 560 7.60 20.86 -25.28
N VAL A 561 8.14 21.58 -24.31
CA VAL A 561 9.46 21.36 -23.72
C VAL A 561 9.24 20.72 -22.36
N ALA A 562 9.46 19.40 -22.25
CA ALA A 562 9.33 18.69 -20.99
C ALA A 562 10.68 18.68 -20.26
N ILE A 563 10.69 19.13 -19.01
CA ILE A 563 11.89 19.40 -18.22
C ILE A 563 11.81 18.57 -16.95
N GLY A 564 12.86 17.85 -16.62
CA GLY A 564 12.81 17.00 -15.42
C GLY A 564 14.12 16.27 -15.14
N ASP A 565 14.01 15.39 -14.18
CA ASP A 565 15.08 14.51 -13.73
C ASP A 565 14.48 13.13 -13.35
N ALA A 566 14.80 12.11 -14.13
CA ALA A 566 14.29 10.75 -13.90
C ALA A 566 14.76 10.13 -12.56
N ALA A 567 15.83 10.66 -11.95
CA ALA A 567 16.34 10.18 -10.66
C ALA A 567 15.75 10.92 -9.46
N GLN A 568 14.82 11.86 -9.67
CA GLN A 568 14.07 12.51 -8.58
C GLN A 568 12.86 11.66 -8.15
N LEU A 569 12.07 12.19 -7.20
CA LEU A 569 10.90 11.49 -6.69
C LEU A 569 9.91 11.16 -7.82
N PRO A 570 9.45 9.91 -7.91
CA PRO A 570 8.46 9.52 -8.91
C PRO A 570 7.11 10.19 -8.66
N SER A 571 6.23 10.13 -9.67
CA SER A 571 4.84 10.55 -9.53
C SER A 571 4.12 9.80 -8.40
N ILE A 572 3.10 10.43 -7.80
CA ILE A 572 2.24 9.81 -6.78
C ILE A 572 1.30 8.77 -7.43
N GLY A 573 0.89 9.01 -8.67
CA GLY A 573 0.11 8.08 -9.50
C GLY A 573 0.99 7.19 -10.37
N ALA A 574 0.35 6.39 -11.22
CA ALA A 574 1.04 5.62 -12.25
C ALA A 574 1.86 6.55 -13.15
N GLY A 575 3.18 6.37 -13.28
CA GLY A 575 4.07 7.27 -13.99
C GLY A 575 5.32 6.55 -14.50
N GLY A 576 6.36 7.33 -14.88
CA GLY A 576 7.62 6.80 -15.39
C GLY A 576 7.87 7.08 -16.87
N MET A 577 6.96 7.80 -17.52
CA MET A 577 7.05 8.07 -18.96
C MET A 577 8.19 9.05 -19.34
N PHE A 578 8.58 9.97 -18.43
CA PHE A 578 9.58 11.00 -18.75
C PHE A 578 10.92 10.41 -19.23
N GLU A 579 11.42 9.38 -18.57
CA GLU A 579 12.66 8.70 -18.98
C GLU A 579 12.52 8.07 -20.38
N ARG A 580 11.37 7.46 -20.63
CA ARG A 580 11.07 6.86 -21.93
C ARG A 580 10.99 7.90 -23.04
N LEU A 581 10.36 9.05 -22.79
CA LEU A 581 10.28 10.14 -23.75
C LEU A 581 11.66 10.74 -24.06
N ALA A 582 12.57 10.80 -23.09
CA ALA A 582 13.93 11.27 -23.28
C ALA A 582 14.76 10.37 -24.23
N LEU A 583 14.35 9.11 -24.44
CA LEU A 583 15.00 8.19 -25.37
C LEU A 583 14.50 8.33 -26.82
N ILE A 584 13.32 8.91 -27.04
CA ILE A 584 12.65 8.96 -28.36
C ILE A 584 12.55 10.37 -28.95
N ALA A 585 12.92 11.40 -28.20
CA ALA A 585 12.83 12.79 -28.63
C ALA A 585 14.20 13.50 -28.57
N PRO A 586 14.39 14.60 -29.30
CA PRO A 586 15.53 15.48 -29.13
C PRO A 586 15.66 15.91 -27.68
N SER A 587 16.83 15.65 -27.10
CA SER A 587 17.06 15.90 -25.69
C SER A 587 18.40 16.59 -25.43
N ALA A 588 18.40 17.52 -24.49
CA ALA A 588 19.61 18.12 -23.96
C ALA A 588 19.79 17.68 -22.48
N VAL A 589 21.02 17.47 -22.08
CA VAL A 589 21.36 17.04 -20.73
C VAL A 589 22.26 18.07 -20.05
N LEU A 590 21.86 18.54 -18.88
CA LEU A 590 22.69 19.35 -17.99
C LEU A 590 23.22 18.44 -16.88
N SER A 591 24.51 18.16 -16.89
CA SER A 591 25.14 17.26 -15.92
C SER A 591 25.86 17.99 -14.79
N ASN A 592 26.38 19.19 -15.05
CA ASN A 592 27.22 19.94 -14.13
C ASN A 592 26.42 20.64 -13.03
N ILE A 593 26.54 20.15 -11.81
CA ILE A 593 25.93 20.76 -10.61
C ILE A 593 26.66 22.07 -10.29
N ARG A 594 25.90 23.17 -10.24
CA ARG A 594 26.41 24.53 -10.02
C ARG A 594 26.01 25.13 -8.67
N ARG A 595 25.12 24.49 -7.95
CA ARG A 595 24.62 24.93 -6.64
C ARG A 595 25.69 24.85 -5.56
N THR A 596 26.65 23.93 -5.68
CA THR A 596 27.82 23.84 -4.83
C THR A 596 29.09 23.85 -5.69
N LEU A 597 30.12 24.53 -5.22
CA LEU A 597 31.45 24.54 -5.83
C LEU A 597 32.37 23.48 -5.18
N ASP A 598 31.92 22.81 -4.14
CA ASP A 598 32.67 21.76 -3.46
C ASP A 598 32.62 20.45 -4.27
N PRO A 599 33.77 19.98 -4.81
CA PRO A 599 33.80 18.77 -5.63
C PRO A 599 33.44 17.51 -4.83
N ASP A 600 33.66 17.50 -3.53
CA ASP A 600 33.35 16.35 -2.67
C ASP A 600 31.83 16.25 -2.45
N GLU A 601 31.16 17.39 -2.28
CA GLU A 601 29.73 17.43 -2.18
C GLU A 601 29.04 17.09 -3.51
N GLN A 602 29.57 17.57 -4.64
CA GLN A 602 29.11 17.17 -5.97
C GLN A 602 29.22 15.64 -6.18
N ARG A 603 30.32 15.03 -5.70
CA ARG A 603 30.49 13.56 -5.71
C ARG A 603 29.46 12.85 -4.82
N ALA A 604 29.23 13.35 -3.60
CA ALA A 604 28.26 12.78 -2.68
C ALA A 604 26.82 12.81 -3.27
N TRP A 605 26.42 13.89 -3.94
CA TRP A 605 25.14 13.98 -4.63
C TRP A 605 25.07 13.03 -5.82
N SER A 606 26.16 12.89 -6.58
CA SER A 606 26.24 11.92 -7.67
C SER A 606 26.15 10.46 -7.16
N ASP A 607 26.76 10.17 -6.01
CA ASP A 607 26.68 8.86 -5.37
C ASP A 607 25.27 8.54 -4.87
N LEU A 608 24.56 9.51 -4.27
CA LEU A 608 23.14 9.34 -3.88
C LEU A 608 22.26 9.03 -5.11
N ARG A 609 22.43 9.77 -6.20
CA ARG A 609 21.70 9.54 -7.46
C ARG A 609 21.95 8.15 -8.05
N ALA A 610 23.17 7.66 -7.93
CA ALA A 610 23.56 6.34 -8.43
C ALA A 610 23.21 5.19 -7.45
N GLY A 611 22.46 5.47 -6.37
CA GLY A 611 22.10 4.49 -5.34
C GLY A 611 23.26 4.05 -4.45
N ARG A 612 24.41 4.71 -4.52
CA ARG A 612 25.59 4.44 -3.67
C ARG A 612 25.50 5.20 -2.35
N SER A 613 24.40 4.98 -1.62
CA SER A 613 24.06 5.70 -0.40
C SER A 613 25.16 5.63 0.66
N ASP A 614 25.84 4.48 0.79
CA ASP A 614 26.89 4.26 1.79
C ASP A 614 28.05 5.27 1.63
N ARG A 615 28.44 5.60 0.38
CA ARG A 615 29.51 6.56 0.10
C ARG A 615 29.11 7.98 0.44
N ALA A 616 27.90 8.37 0.08
CA ALA A 616 27.37 9.69 0.41
C ALA A 616 27.20 9.86 1.91
N MET A 617 26.68 8.85 2.62
CA MET A 617 26.54 8.88 4.07
C MET A 617 27.90 8.97 4.77
N ALA A 618 28.92 8.24 4.27
CA ALA A 618 30.29 8.35 4.79
C ALA A 618 30.87 9.76 4.63
N HIS A 619 30.61 10.42 3.48
CA HIS A 619 31.00 11.81 3.25
C HIS A 619 30.38 12.77 4.29
N TYR A 620 29.05 12.73 4.48
CA TYR A 620 28.36 13.61 5.44
C TYR A 620 28.73 13.28 6.89
N HIS A 621 28.93 12.00 7.21
CA HIS A 621 29.42 11.61 8.54
C HIS A 621 30.81 12.18 8.84
N SER A 622 31.77 12.11 7.89
CA SER A 622 33.12 12.63 8.06
C SER A 622 33.17 14.14 8.28
N ARG A 623 32.15 14.87 7.84
CA ARG A 623 32.00 16.33 8.01
C ARG A 623 31.14 16.72 9.21
N GLY A 624 30.66 15.77 10.01
CA GLY A 624 29.76 16.02 11.13
C GLY A 624 28.39 16.57 10.71
N GLN A 625 27.99 16.36 9.47
CA GLN A 625 26.71 16.79 8.90
C GLN A 625 25.63 15.70 8.94
N LEU A 626 25.99 14.50 9.39
CA LEU A 626 25.09 13.40 9.61
C LEU A 626 24.80 13.27 11.09
N HIS A 627 23.61 13.65 11.50
CA HIS A 627 23.11 13.49 12.85
C HIS A 627 22.28 12.20 12.92
N MET A 628 22.66 11.31 13.83
CA MET A 628 21.97 10.05 14.06
C MET A 628 21.39 10.07 15.47
N GLU A 629 20.09 10.14 15.56
CA GLU A 629 19.36 10.16 16.81
C GLU A 629 18.73 8.78 17.11
N ASN A 630 18.52 8.48 18.39
CA ASN A 630 17.94 7.21 18.79
C ASN A 630 16.44 7.12 18.48
N THR A 631 15.80 8.27 18.43
CA THR A 631 14.37 8.39 18.11
C THR A 631 14.14 9.41 17.00
N ARG A 632 13.01 9.27 16.31
CA ARG A 632 12.62 10.22 15.28
C ARG A 632 12.31 11.60 15.84
N ASP A 633 11.77 11.67 17.05
CA ASP A 633 11.40 12.95 17.66
C ASP A 633 12.65 13.76 17.97
N GLU A 634 13.70 13.12 18.48
CA GLU A 634 15.03 13.74 18.66
C GLU A 634 15.61 14.21 17.31
N ALA A 635 15.48 13.40 16.25
CA ALA A 635 15.94 13.79 14.92
C ALA A 635 15.17 14.99 14.33
N VAL A 636 13.86 15.10 14.60
CA VAL A 636 13.04 16.25 14.19
C VAL A 636 13.40 17.51 14.98
N GLU A 637 13.62 17.40 16.29
CA GLU A 637 14.08 18.52 17.12
C GLU A 637 15.44 19.03 16.66
N GLN A 638 16.38 18.13 16.38
CA GLN A 638 17.71 18.48 15.86
C GLN A 638 17.63 19.14 14.47
N ALA A 639 16.74 18.69 13.61
CA ALA A 639 16.55 19.28 12.27
C ALA A 639 15.87 20.66 12.32
N ALA A 640 15.19 21.01 13.41
CA ALA A 640 14.54 22.30 13.60
C ALA A 640 15.46 23.37 14.21
N GLN A 641 16.61 22.98 14.78
CA GLN A 641 17.69 23.83 15.25
C GLN A 641 18.64 24.21 14.11
#